data_b04285a3980e4bc604736425ca644171
#
_entry.id   b04285a3980e4bc604736425ca644171
#
_cell.length_a   1.000
_cell.length_b   1.000
_cell.length_c   1.000
_cell.angle_alpha   90.00
_cell.angle_beta   90.00
_cell.angle_gamma   90.00
#
_symmetry.space_group_name_H-M   'P 1'
#
loop_
_entity.id
_entity.type
_entity.pdbx_description
1 polymer ?
#
loop_
_entity_poly.entity_id
_entity_poly.type
_entity_poly.pdbx_seq_one_letter_code
_entity_poly.pdbx_strand_id
1 'polypeptide(L)'
;MSTIETVVDNWPSPNWGRIPPVTVTGPARQEGAGRILLPTSSGDLRVSLYPFGFRLRSAPRAIGGYGMLNAEPAEEPVTLATAEGQTILEGGGLKLVIGHEPFSFELTKAGTVVQRSPTDGHFVRRFRMPPLAKLDRGWFVTLDLASGEPVYGLGEKWGKLDKRGQLIRSKNEDALGVNAERSYKNVPFAWSPEGWGAFVHTPAPVTHGVGFAPWSQRAYGLLVEDEALDLFVFAGTDGADLIARYTGLTGRSPVPPLWSLGVILSKAYYKTPEEVLEVAAEVRRRGMPCDTITFDGRAWQDTDTRFTFEWDPKRFSDPGAVITKLKAMDFKVCVWEYPLVSVNNPWFAEMAAKGWLLKDRRTGEAFRYEWDLEPFGPVLTPLPASGIVDFTHPDAYAFWRDCHKPLFELGVDMIKADFGEQIEDDMQASNGETGHALHNVYAHLYNRCVYEAAERYCQSGPFLFSRASWIGAQRYPAQWGGDPQADWEGMAGNLRGGLSWGMTGAPYYATDIGGFYRDQRDAALYVRWAQAAVYSAHMRLHGIGPREPWSYGPEAEAAVQAALELRYRLVPVLHRAMEQAHATGLPVQRAMALAFPAEKAAWAFEDQFMLGDDLLVAPCTRPDGKVEVYLPQGTWHRFAPGRPEDKTAFEGGRSHKLVLPLSETAVFARAGAEIPLGPAVKHTGELGGEVRVAEVWRG
;
A
#
# COMPACT_ATOMS: atom_id res chain seq x y z
N MET A 1 1.71 -34.02 -12.61
CA MET A 1 1.92 -32.59 -12.33
C MET A 1 0.60 -31.89 -12.61
N SER A 2 0.05 -31.14 -11.67
CA SER A 2 -1.18 -30.37 -11.83
C SER A 2 -1.01 -29.25 -12.86
N THR A 3 -2.10 -28.64 -13.33
CA THR A 3 -1.99 -27.54 -14.31
C THR A 3 -1.39 -26.28 -13.69
N ILE A 4 -1.65 -26.00 -12.40
CA ILE A 4 -1.04 -24.87 -11.69
C ILE A 4 0.48 -25.08 -11.52
N GLU A 5 0.91 -26.29 -11.15
CA GLU A 5 2.33 -26.65 -11.07
C GLU A 5 3.03 -26.54 -12.43
N THR A 6 2.31 -26.79 -13.54
CA THR A 6 2.85 -26.57 -14.88
C THR A 6 3.29 -25.11 -15.09
N VAL A 7 2.56 -24.14 -14.52
CA VAL A 7 2.90 -22.72 -14.61
C VAL A 7 3.91 -22.33 -13.52
N VAL A 8 3.70 -22.78 -12.29
CA VAL A 8 4.53 -22.38 -11.14
C VAL A 8 5.90 -23.07 -11.14
N ASP A 9 5.91 -24.41 -11.29
CA ASP A 9 7.12 -25.20 -11.11
C ASP A 9 7.97 -25.34 -12.39
N ASN A 10 7.36 -25.13 -13.56
CA ASN A 10 8.09 -25.09 -14.82
C ASN A 10 8.49 -23.68 -15.26
N TRP A 11 8.38 -22.73 -14.35
CA TRP A 11 8.98 -21.43 -14.55
C TRP A 11 10.53 -21.58 -14.68
N PRO A 12 11.20 -20.85 -15.61
CA PRO A 12 10.64 -19.75 -16.40
C PRO A 12 9.95 -20.14 -17.73
N SER A 13 9.90 -21.39 -18.09
CA SER A 13 9.36 -21.85 -19.40
C SER A 13 8.21 -22.84 -19.22
N PRO A 14 7.02 -22.39 -18.84
CA PRO A 14 5.85 -23.27 -18.68
C PRO A 14 5.49 -24.00 -19.97
N ASN A 15 4.99 -25.21 -19.85
CA ASN A 15 4.45 -25.95 -20.99
C ASN A 15 2.99 -25.56 -21.26
N TRP A 16 2.78 -24.43 -21.91
CA TRP A 16 1.46 -23.90 -22.24
C TRP A 16 0.58 -24.87 -23.03
N GLY A 17 1.17 -25.78 -23.82
CA GLY A 17 0.43 -26.79 -24.56
C GLY A 17 -0.28 -27.83 -23.70
N ARG A 18 0.00 -27.90 -22.42
CA ARG A 18 -0.71 -28.76 -21.43
C ARG A 18 -1.90 -28.08 -20.78
N ILE A 19 -2.10 -26.79 -21.04
CA ILE A 19 -3.15 -25.98 -20.44
C ILE A 19 -4.22 -25.72 -21.50
N PRO A 20 -5.35 -26.46 -21.48
CA PRO A 20 -6.40 -26.25 -22.46
C PRO A 20 -7.06 -24.89 -22.25
N PRO A 21 -7.28 -24.12 -23.32
CA PRO A 21 -8.05 -22.89 -23.22
C PRO A 21 -9.53 -23.19 -22.94
N VAL A 22 -10.19 -22.27 -22.26
CA VAL A 22 -11.65 -22.30 -22.12
C VAL A 22 -12.30 -22.08 -23.50
N THR A 23 -13.40 -22.79 -23.77
CA THR A 23 -14.23 -22.58 -24.96
C THR A 23 -15.67 -22.32 -24.55
N VAL A 24 -16.40 -21.55 -25.35
CA VAL A 24 -17.85 -21.33 -25.16
C VAL A 24 -18.63 -22.52 -25.73
N THR A 25 -19.51 -23.11 -24.93
CA THR A 25 -20.21 -24.36 -25.27
C THR A 25 -21.68 -24.19 -25.58
N GLY A 26 -22.21 -22.99 -25.41
CA GLY A 26 -23.62 -22.70 -25.65
C GLY A 26 -23.92 -21.21 -25.79
N PRO A 27 -25.16 -20.86 -26.16
CA PRO A 27 -25.56 -19.48 -26.37
C PRO A 27 -25.55 -18.69 -25.05
N ALA A 28 -25.14 -17.43 -25.13
CA ALA A 28 -25.24 -16.48 -24.02
C ALA A 28 -26.73 -16.22 -23.66
N ARG A 29 -26.99 -16.04 -22.36
CA ARG A 29 -28.31 -15.71 -21.82
C ARG A 29 -28.25 -14.47 -20.97
N GLN A 30 -29.20 -13.56 -21.15
CA GLN A 30 -29.33 -12.39 -20.29
C GLN A 30 -29.75 -12.80 -18.87
N GLU A 31 -29.03 -12.39 -17.84
CA GLU A 31 -29.36 -12.62 -16.41
C GLU A 31 -29.73 -11.33 -15.66
N GLY A 32 -29.34 -10.16 -16.16
CA GLY A 32 -29.58 -8.86 -15.57
C GLY A 32 -29.56 -7.76 -16.62
N ALA A 33 -29.72 -6.51 -16.21
CA ALA A 33 -29.72 -5.38 -17.13
C ALA A 33 -28.40 -5.29 -17.92
N GLY A 34 -27.27 -5.44 -17.23
CA GLY A 34 -25.92 -5.35 -17.80
C GLY A 34 -25.14 -6.67 -17.77
N ARG A 35 -25.79 -7.82 -17.49
CA ARG A 35 -25.12 -9.09 -17.25
C ARG A 35 -25.66 -10.23 -18.10
N ILE A 36 -24.75 -11.05 -18.60
CA ILE A 36 -25.06 -12.31 -19.28
C ILE A 36 -24.42 -13.50 -18.55
N LEU A 37 -25.04 -14.67 -18.71
CA LEU A 37 -24.46 -15.98 -18.44
C LEU A 37 -23.96 -16.58 -19.76
N LEU A 38 -22.72 -17.08 -19.73
CA LEU A 38 -22.04 -17.68 -20.88
C LEU A 38 -21.59 -19.10 -20.50
N PRO A 39 -22.25 -20.16 -21.04
CA PRO A 39 -21.83 -21.53 -20.81
C PRO A 39 -20.46 -21.81 -21.43
N THR A 40 -19.55 -22.44 -20.66
CA THR A 40 -18.18 -22.74 -21.13
C THR A 40 -17.75 -24.16 -20.76
N SER A 41 -16.65 -24.61 -21.35
CA SER A 41 -16.02 -25.90 -21.05
C SER A 41 -15.51 -25.99 -19.61
N SER A 42 -15.43 -24.87 -18.87
CA SER A 42 -14.96 -24.80 -17.48
C SER A 42 -16.04 -24.33 -16.50
N GLY A 43 -17.32 -24.52 -16.89
CA GLY A 43 -18.49 -24.04 -16.18
C GLY A 43 -18.98 -22.68 -16.67
N ASP A 44 -20.06 -22.22 -16.08
CA ASP A 44 -20.70 -20.97 -16.49
C ASP A 44 -19.86 -19.74 -16.07
N LEU A 45 -19.66 -18.83 -17.00
CA LEU A 45 -19.08 -17.51 -16.74
C LEU A 45 -20.18 -16.44 -16.77
N ARG A 46 -20.08 -15.48 -15.86
CA ARG A 46 -20.90 -14.26 -15.86
C ARG A 46 -20.06 -13.10 -16.37
N VAL A 47 -20.57 -12.44 -17.39
CA VAL A 47 -19.95 -11.25 -17.96
C VAL A 47 -20.87 -10.07 -17.75
N SER A 48 -20.37 -9.04 -17.07
CA SER A 48 -21.09 -7.78 -16.87
C SER A 48 -20.36 -6.65 -17.57
N LEU A 49 -21.07 -5.83 -18.35
CA LEU A 49 -20.53 -4.65 -19.00
C LEU A 49 -21.03 -3.39 -18.24
N TYR A 50 -20.08 -2.48 -17.94
CA TYR A 50 -20.32 -1.22 -17.22
C TYR A 50 -19.77 -0.06 -18.06
N PRO A 51 -20.15 1.21 -17.79
CA PRO A 51 -19.56 2.37 -18.46
C PRO A 51 -18.05 2.54 -18.26
N PHE A 52 -17.50 1.88 -17.23
CA PHE A 52 -16.08 1.93 -16.91
C PHE A 52 -15.27 0.70 -17.37
N GLY A 53 -15.89 -0.30 -17.99
CA GLY A 53 -15.22 -1.54 -18.38
C GLY A 53 -16.12 -2.76 -18.27
N PHE A 54 -15.54 -3.94 -18.12
CA PHE A 54 -16.31 -5.18 -17.90
C PHE A 54 -15.78 -5.97 -16.71
N ARG A 55 -16.63 -6.87 -16.21
CA ARG A 55 -16.29 -7.85 -15.16
C ARG A 55 -16.55 -9.26 -15.67
N LEU A 56 -15.57 -10.14 -15.53
CA LEU A 56 -15.65 -11.57 -15.84
C LEU A 56 -15.61 -12.37 -14.53
N ARG A 57 -16.65 -13.16 -14.28
CA ARG A 57 -16.77 -13.99 -13.08
C ARG A 57 -17.05 -15.45 -13.43
N SER A 58 -16.40 -16.37 -12.74
CA SER A 58 -16.84 -17.76 -12.62
C SER A 58 -17.95 -17.89 -11.56
N ALA A 59 -18.28 -19.13 -11.15
CA ALA A 59 -19.12 -19.35 -9.97
C ALA A 59 -18.54 -18.57 -8.77
N PRO A 60 -19.40 -17.97 -7.91
CA PRO A 60 -18.92 -17.23 -6.74
C PRO A 60 -18.19 -18.16 -5.78
N ARG A 61 -17.29 -17.59 -4.98
CA ARG A 61 -16.70 -18.29 -3.84
C ARG A 61 -17.79 -18.72 -2.87
N ALA A 62 -17.57 -19.87 -2.24
CA ALA A 62 -18.45 -20.36 -1.17
C ALA A 62 -18.38 -19.46 0.07
N ILE A 63 -17.20 -18.85 0.32
CA ILE A 63 -16.92 -17.94 1.44
C ILE A 63 -16.88 -16.51 0.91
N GLY A 64 -17.51 -15.58 1.62
CA GLY A 64 -17.80 -14.22 1.14
C GLY A 64 -16.59 -13.33 0.88
N GLY A 65 -16.83 -12.18 0.28
CA GLY A 65 -15.81 -11.26 -0.23
C GLY A 65 -15.11 -10.36 0.79
N TYR A 66 -15.23 -10.61 2.08
CA TYR A 66 -14.52 -9.94 3.18
C TYR A 66 -14.65 -8.40 3.23
N GLY A 67 -15.57 -7.82 2.45
CA GLY A 67 -15.71 -6.36 2.34
C GLY A 67 -14.57 -5.67 1.57
N MET A 68 -13.87 -6.39 0.70
CA MET A 68 -12.83 -5.83 -0.17
C MET A 68 -13.39 -4.79 -1.15
N LEU A 69 -14.57 -5.05 -1.73
CA LEU A 69 -15.35 -4.02 -2.41
C LEU A 69 -16.15 -3.20 -1.39
N ASN A 70 -16.22 -1.90 -1.61
CA ASN A 70 -17.05 -1.00 -0.80
C ASN A 70 -18.54 -1.14 -1.17
N ALA A 71 -18.82 -1.34 -2.47
CA ALA A 71 -20.14 -1.64 -2.99
C ALA A 71 -20.03 -2.42 -4.31
N GLU A 72 -21.03 -3.25 -4.60
CA GLU A 72 -21.18 -3.84 -5.92
C GLU A 72 -21.57 -2.75 -6.93
N PRO A 73 -20.94 -2.71 -8.13
CA PRO A 73 -21.29 -1.71 -9.13
C PRO A 73 -22.69 -1.94 -9.69
N ALA A 74 -23.43 -0.85 -9.89
CA ALA A 74 -24.76 -0.89 -10.47
C ALA A 74 -24.70 -1.38 -11.91
N GLU A 75 -25.65 -2.27 -12.29
CA GLU A 75 -25.80 -2.73 -13.66
C GLU A 75 -26.56 -1.69 -14.50
N GLU A 76 -26.08 -1.47 -15.72
CA GLU A 76 -26.76 -0.65 -16.73
C GLU A 76 -27.23 -1.51 -17.90
N PRO A 77 -28.30 -1.11 -18.61
CA PRO A 77 -28.80 -1.88 -19.76
C PRO A 77 -27.75 -2.03 -20.86
N VAL A 78 -27.63 -3.27 -21.38
CA VAL A 78 -26.78 -3.58 -22.52
C VAL A 78 -27.60 -4.30 -23.61
N THR A 79 -27.20 -4.14 -24.87
CA THR A 79 -27.69 -4.97 -25.97
C THR A 79 -26.82 -6.22 -26.09
N LEU A 80 -27.50 -7.36 -26.28
CA LEU A 80 -26.85 -8.64 -26.52
C LEU A 80 -27.12 -9.05 -27.98
N ALA A 81 -26.06 -9.31 -28.74
CA ALA A 81 -26.13 -9.87 -30.07
C ALA A 81 -25.21 -11.10 -30.17
N THR A 82 -25.58 -12.03 -31.06
CA THR A 82 -24.78 -13.22 -31.37
C THR A 82 -24.44 -13.21 -32.85
N ALA A 83 -23.18 -13.37 -33.16
CA ALA A 83 -22.70 -13.62 -34.51
C ALA A 83 -22.05 -15.01 -34.57
N GLU A 84 -21.68 -15.49 -35.75
CA GLU A 84 -21.01 -16.79 -35.90
C GLU A 84 -19.71 -16.80 -35.07
N GLY A 85 -19.64 -17.68 -34.06
CA GLY A 85 -18.48 -17.84 -33.18
C GLY A 85 -18.24 -16.68 -32.20
N GLN A 86 -19.20 -15.76 -32.04
CA GLN A 86 -19.00 -14.58 -31.17
C GLN A 86 -20.27 -14.19 -30.40
N THR A 87 -20.07 -13.66 -29.19
CA THR A 87 -21.11 -12.97 -28.40
C THR A 87 -20.71 -11.51 -28.27
N ILE A 88 -21.63 -10.58 -28.50
CA ILE A 88 -21.39 -9.14 -28.54
C ILE A 88 -22.28 -8.47 -27.49
N LEU A 89 -21.68 -7.65 -26.59
CA LEU A 89 -22.39 -6.79 -25.67
C LEU A 89 -22.05 -5.32 -25.99
N GLU A 90 -23.05 -4.46 -26.03
CA GLU A 90 -22.88 -3.02 -26.24
C GLU A 90 -23.69 -2.25 -25.18
N GLY A 91 -23.06 -1.29 -24.51
CA GLY A 91 -23.69 -0.45 -23.50
C GLY A 91 -22.67 0.53 -22.87
N GLY A 92 -23.13 1.62 -22.29
CA GLY A 92 -22.25 2.61 -21.61
C GLY A 92 -21.16 3.22 -22.49
N GLY A 93 -21.34 3.23 -23.83
CA GLY A 93 -20.32 3.70 -24.78
C GLY A 93 -19.19 2.70 -25.06
N LEU A 94 -19.33 1.47 -24.58
CA LEU A 94 -18.38 0.37 -24.77
C LEU A 94 -19.02 -0.74 -25.60
N LYS A 95 -18.15 -1.47 -26.32
CA LYS A 95 -18.48 -2.71 -26.98
C LYS A 95 -17.52 -3.79 -26.57
N LEU A 96 -18.04 -4.92 -26.11
CA LEU A 96 -17.30 -6.12 -25.76
C LEU A 96 -17.65 -7.24 -26.72
N VAL A 97 -16.68 -7.76 -27.44
CA VAL A 97 -16.78 -8.91 -28.31
C VAL A 97 -16.11 -10.10 -27.62
N ILE A 98 -16.83 -11.21 -27.45
CA ILE A 98 -16.34 -12.45 -26.88
C ILE A 98 -16.27 -13.51 -27.97
N GLY A 99 -15.06 -13.94 -28.32
CA GLY A 99 -14.81 -15.08 -29.21
C GLY A 99 -15.06 -16.39 -28.47
N HIS A 100 -15.53 -17.42 -29.20
CA HIS A 100 -15.98 -18.67 -28.58
C HIS A 100 -14.89 -19.76 -28.56
N GLU A 101 -14.04 -19.85 -29.57
CA GLU A 101 -13.08 -20.96 -29.69
C GLU A 101 -11.69 -20.48 -30.17
N PRO A 102 -10.75 -20.32 -29.23
CA PRO A 102 -10.92 -20.33 -27.77
C PRO A 102 -11.70 -19.10 -27.25
N PHE A 103 -12.17 -19.17 -26.02
CA PHE A 103 -12.65 -17.96 -25.33
C PHE A 103 -11.61 -16.85 -25.47
N SER A 104 -12.05 -15.70 -25.95
CA SER A 104 -11.22 -14.49 -26.06
C SER A 104 -12.12 -13.28 -25.91
N PHE A 105 -11.55 -12.12 -25.65
CA PHE A 105 -12.34 -10.88 -25.62
C PHE A 105 -11.63 -9.74 -26.34
N GLU A 106 -12.42 -8.79 -26.82
CA GLU A 106 -11.97 -7.48 -27.29
C GLU A 106 -12.93 -6.41 -26.75
N LEU A 107 -12.37 -5.49 -25.95
CA LEU A 107 -13.09 -4.34 -25.42
C LEU A 107 -12.73 -3.10 -26.24
N THR A 108 -13.74 -2.43 -26.80
CA THR A 108 -13.57 -1.19 -27.57
C THR A 108 -14.35 -0.03 -26.98
N LYS A 109 -13.84 1.18 -27.12
CA LYS A 109 -14.48 2.45 -26.76
C LYS A 109 -14.44 3.37 -27.96
N ALA A 110 -15.59 3.84 -28.43
CA ALA A 110 -15.69 4.68 -29.62
C ALA A 110 -14.94 4.11 -30.84
N GLY A 111 -14.96 2.79 -31.05
CA GLY A 111 -14.29 2.10 -32.14
C GLY A 111 -12.78 1.86 -31.95
N THR A 112 -12.18 2.34 -30.87
CA THR A 112 -10.77 2.10 -30.54
C THR A 112 -10.66 0.92 -29.56
N VAL A 113 -9.75 -0.02 -29.84
CA VAL A 113 -9.48 -1.14 -28.92
C VAL A 113 -8.82 -0.59 -27.65
N VAL A 114 -9.43 -0.90 -26.50
CA VAL A 114 -8.91 -0.56 -25.16
C VAL A 114 -8.05 -1.69 -24.63
N GLN A 115 -8.58 -2.93 -24.67
CA GLN A 115 -7.86 -4.13 -24.25
C GLN A 115 -8.46 -5.38 -24.93
N ARG A 116 -7.66 -6.40 -25.12
CA ARG A 116 -8.10 -7.66 -25.73
C ARG A 116 -7.26 -8.85 -25.26
N SER A 117 -7.73 -10.03 -25.55
CA SER A 117 -6.90 -11.24 -25.52
C SER A 117 -5.89 -11.21 -26.67
N PRO A 118 -4.63 -11.66 -26.47
CA PRO A 118 -3.64 -11.70 -27.54
C PRO A 118 -4.09 -12.62 -28.68
N THR A 119 -3.92 -12.15 -29.93
CA THR A 119 -4.33 -12.87 -31.14
C THR A 119 -3.12 -13.39 -31.90
N ASP A 120 -2.21 -14.10 -31.28
CA ASP A 120 -0.97 -14.51 -31.93
C ASP A 120 -1.17 -15.73 -32.81
N GLY A 121 -1.57 -15.50 -34.07
CA GLY A 121 -1.73 -16.52 -35.12
C GLY A 121 -0.46 -16.90 -35.86
N HIS A 122 0.65 -16.23 -35.66
CA HIS A 122 1.81 -16.25 -36.57
C HIS A 122 2.97 -17.19 -36.22
N PHE A 123 2.88 -17.96 -35.11
CA PHE A 123 4.06 -18.69 -34.67
C PHE A 123 4.17 -20.09 -35.23
N VAL A 124 5.24 -20.29 -35.97
CA VAL A 124 5.74 -21.61 -36.45
C VAL A 124 6.24 -22.46 -35.26
N ARG A 125 6.71 -21.82 -34.17
CA ARG A 125 7.06 -22.49 -32.91
C ARG A 125 6.03 -22.13 -31.85
N ARG A 126 5.22 -23.09 -31.50
CA ARG A 126 4.06 -23.07 -30.65
C ARG A 126 4.32 -22.54 -29.24
N PHE A 127 4.40 -21.25 -29.10
CA PHE A 127 4.26 -20.64 -27.79
C PHE A 127 2.91 -19.89 -27.76
N ARG A 128 1.95 -20.44 -27.06
CA ARG A 128 0.64 -19.81 -26.92
C ARG A 128 0.18 -19.88 -25.46
N MET A 129 0.23 -18.75 -24.79
CA MET A 129 -0.48 -18.59 -23.54
C MET A 129 -1.99 -18.65 -23.84
N PRO A 130 -2.78 -19.43 -23.07
CA PRO A 130 -4.22 -19.46 -23.28
C PRO A 130 -4.82 -18.09 -22.93
N PRO A 131 -5.76 -17.56 -23.72
CA PRO A 131 -6.47 -16.32 -23.38
C PRO A 131 -7.17 -16.39 -22.04
N LEU A 132 -7.82 -17.54 -21.78
CA LEU A 132 -8.42 -17.92 -20.52
C LEU A 132 -8.29 -19.43 -20.34
N ALA A 133 -7.88 -19.86 -19.16
CA ALA A 133 -7.83 -21.27 -18.80
C ALA A 133 -8.24 -21.48 -17.34
N LYS A 134 -8.96 -22.57 -17.07
CA LYS A 134 -9.17 -23.09 -15.72
C LYS A 134 -8.03 -24.04 -15.39
N LEU A 135 -7.41 -23.82 -14.26
CA LEU A 135 -6.42 -24.71 -13.68
C LEU A 135 -7.08 -25.57 -12.60
N ASP A 136 -6.40 -26.59 -12.13
CA ASP A 136 -6.90 -27.45 -11.05
C ASP A 136 -7.13 -26.68 -9.73
N ARG A 137 -6.34 -25.65 -9.44
CA ARG A 137 -6.45 -24.79 -8.24
C ARG A 137 -6.44 -23.30 -8.57
N GLY A 138 -7.01 -22.91 -9.70
CA GLY A 138 -6.98 -21.49 -10.06
C GLY A 138 -7.37 -21.21 -11.50
N TRP A 139 -7.01 -20.01 -11.95
CA TRP A 139 -7.29 -19.51 -13.29
C TRP A 139 -6.07 -18.84 -13.89
N PHE A 140 -5.98 -18.92 -15.20
CA PHE A 140 -4.99 -18.19 -15.97
C PHE A 140 -5.69 -17.29 -17.01
N VAL A 141 -5.33 -16.01 -17.01
CA VAL A 141 -5.87 -15.00 -17.94
C VAL A 141 -4.74 -14.30 -18.65
N THR A 142 -4.89 -14.02 -19.93
CA THR A 142 -3.89 -13.30 -20.73
C THR A 142 -4.51 -12.06 -21.36
N LEU A 143 -3.85 -10.92 -21.15
CA LEU A 143 -4.16 -9.63 -21.75
C LEU A 143 -3.09 -9.28 -22.79
N ASP A 144 -3.47 -8.61 -23.88
CA ASP A 144 -2.52 -8.11 -24.88
C ASP A 144 -1.65 -6.98 -24.28
N LEU A 145 -0.40 -6.90 -24.74
CA LEU A 145 0.54 -5.89 -24.27
C LEU A 145 1.38 -5.40 -25.46
N ALA A 146 1.20 -4.15 -25.84
CA ALA A 146 1.92 -3.54 -26.94
C ALA A 146 3.44 -3.45 -26.67
N SER A 147 4.23 -3.37 -27.71
CA SER A 147 5.68 -3.23 -27.56
C SER A 147 6.06 -1.93 -26.86
N GLY A 148 6.84 -2.03 -25.77
CA GLY A 148 7.27 -0.86 -24.99
C GLY A 148 6.20 -0.24 -24.10
N GLU A 149 5.00 -0.81 -24.04
CA GLU A 149 3.92 -0.34 -23.19
C GLU A 149 4.23 -0.58 -21.71
N PRO A 150 4.24 0.46 -20.85
CA PRO A 150 4.49 0.30 -19.42
C PRO A 150 3.21 -0.13 -18.69
N VAL A 151 3.42 -0.79 -17.54
CA VAL A 151 2.34 -1.19 -16.62
C VAL A 151 2.73 -0.80 -15.21
N TYR A 152 1.83 -0.16 -14.49
CA TYR A 152 2.02 0.34 -13.13
C TYR A 152 1.05 -0.30 -12.14
N GLY A 153 1.29 -0.12 -10.84
CA GLY A 153 0.45 -0.66 -9.78
C GLY A 153 1.08 -1.88 -9.09
N LEU A 154 0.26 -2.87 -8.73
CA LEU A 154 0.58 -4.14 -8.06
C LEU A 154 1.07 -3.99 -6.61
N GLY A 155 0.77 -2.87 -5.96
CA GLY A 155 1.11 -2.66 -4.55
C GLY A 155 2.49 -2.05 -4.33
N GLU A 156 3.00 -2.21 -3.12
CA GLU A 156 4.32 -1.75 -2.71
C GLU A 156 5.40 -2.63 -3.36
N LYS A 157 6.26 -2.04 -4.16
CA LYS A 157 7.38 -2.72 -4.82
C LYS A 157 8.60 -1.81 -4.86
N TRP A 158 9.75 -2.32 -4.45
CA TRP A 158 10.97 -1.54 -4.19
C TRP A 158 11.78 -1.20 -5.45
N GLY A 159 11.61 -2.01 -6.49
CA GLY A 159 12.29 -1.86 -7.77
C GLY A 159 11.62 -0.82 -8.67
N LYS A 160 11.73 -1.02 -9.99
CA LYS A 160 11.17 -0.11 -10.99
C LYS A 160 9.65 0.06 -10.83
N LEU A 161 9.17 1.27 -11.05
CA LEU A 161 7.74 1.57 -11.04
C LEU A 161 7.04 0.94 -12.24
N ASP A 162 7.66 0.97 -13.42
CA ASP A 162 7.20 0.17 -14.57
C ASP A 162 7.46 -1.31 -14.32
N LYS A 163 6.38 -2.10 -14.31
CA LYS A 163 6.41 -3.54 -14.04
C LYS A 163 6.71 -4.38 -15.27
N ARG A 164 6.83 -3.75 -16.44
CA ARG A 164 7.17 -4.49 -17.69
C ARG A 164 8.48 -5.26 -17.56
N GLY A 165 8.47 -6.50 -18.02
CA GLY A 165 9.62 -7.43 -17.94
C GLY A 165 9.71 -8.18 -16.62
N GLN A 166 8.82 -7.94 -15.66
CA GLN A 166 8.86 -8.52 -14.32
C GLN A 166 7.84 -9.66 -14.15
N LEU A 167 8.18 -10.61 -13.30
CA LEU A 167 7.27 -11.56 -12.69
C LEU A 167 7.06 -11.12 -11.24
N ILE A 168 5.81 -10.82 -10.87
CA ILE A 168 5.47 -10.26 -9.56
C ILE A 168 4.39 -11.13 -8.93
N ARG A 169 4.59 -11.53 -7.68
CA ARG A 169 3.57 -12.21 -6.92
C ARG A 169 2.92 -11.26 -5.92
N SER A 170 1.62 -11.02 -6.05
CA SER A 170 0.82 -10.31 -5.07
C SER A 170 0.52 -11.26 -3.91
N LYS A 171 1.47 -11.39 -3.00
CA LYS A 171 1.40 -12.10 -1.73
C LYS A 171 2.09 -11.23 -0.67
N ASN A 172 1.41 -10.96 0.45
CA ASN A 172 1.99 -10.18 1.54
C ASN A 172 3.04 -11.01 2.28
N GLU A 173 4.23 -10.48 2.45
CA GLU A 173 5.32 -11.18 3.11
C GLU A 173 6.11 -10.21 3.98
N ASP A 174 6.61 -10.70 5.11
CA ASP A 174 7.57 -9.95 5.92
C ASP A 174 8.89 -9.81 5.13
N ALA A 175 9.06 -8.64 4.53
CA ALA A 175 10.13 -8.41 3.55
C ALA A 175 11.51 -8.29 4.19
N LEU A 176 11.58 -7.92 5.48
CA LEU A 176 12.84 -7.73 6.22
C LEU A 176 13.85 -6.84 5.47
N GLY A 177 13.35 -5.76 4.90
CA GLY A 177 14.12 -4.85 4.06
C GLY A 177 13.47 -4.57 2.71
N VAL A 178 14.21 -3.92 1.80
CA VAL A 178 13.75 -3.51 0.47
C VAL A 178 14.56 -4.13 -0.67
N ASN A 179 15.14 -5.30 -0.45
CA ASN A 179 16.12 -5.92 -1.33
C ASN A 179 15.55 -6.94 -2.31
N ALA A 180 14.33 -7.44 -2.06
CA ALA A 180 13.73 -8.52 -2.82
C ALA A 180 12.41 -8.10 -3.44
N GLU A 181 11.79 -9.00 -4.20
CA GLU A 181 10.44 -8.80 -4.73
C GLU A 181 9.36 -8.81 -3.62
N ARG A 182 9.63 -9.47 -2.50
CA ARG A 182 8.75 -9.54 -1.35
C ARG A 182 8.40 -8.16 -0.79
N SER A 183 7.15 -7.97 -0.41
CA SER A 183 6.68 -6.73 0.19
C SER A 183 5.53 -6.97 1.16
N TYR A 184 5.34 -6.04 2.09
CA TYR A 184 4.36 -6.16 3.17
C TYR A 184 2.92 -5.98 2.70
N LYS A 185 2.70 -5.26 1.58
CA LYS A 185 1.37 -4.90 1.09
C LYS A 185 1.29 -4.94 -0.43
N ASN A 186 0.36 -5.72 -0.90
CA ASN A 186 0.13 -5.95 -2.32
C ASN A 186 -1.32 -5.63 -2.69
N VAL A 187 -1.54 -5.34 -3.96
CA VAL A 187 -2.88 -5.16 -4.54
C VAL A 187 -2.85 -5.69 -5.97
N PRO A 188 -3.68 -6.67 -6.34
CA PRO A 188 -3.73 -7.20 -7.70
C PRO A 188 -4.50 -6.27 -8.64
N PHE A 189 -4.11 -5.00 -8.67
CA PHE A 189 -4.58 -3.95 -9.57
C PHE A 189 -3.39 -3.36 -10.32
N ALA A 190 -3.45 -3.44 -11.65
CA ALA A 190 -2.47 -2.86 -12.55
C ALA A 190 -3.16 -2.01 -13.60
N TRP A 191 -2.44 -1.02 -14.13
CA TRP A 191 -2.94 -0.13 -15.17
C TRP A 191 -1.84 0.30 -16.14
N SER A 192 -2.25 0.66 -17.36
CA SER A 192 -1.39 1.22 -18.38
C SER A 192 -1.82 2.66 -18.71
N PRO A 193 -0.87 3.58 -18.98
CA PRO A 193 -1.19 4.92 -19.49
C PRO A 193 -1.93 4.89 -20.85
N GLU A 194 -1.95 3.75 -21.53
CA GLU A 194 -2.72 3.58 -22.77
C GLU A 194 -4.24 3.43 -22.53
N GLY A 195 -4.70 3.56 -21.26
CA GLY A 195 -6.12 3.71 -20.91
C GLY A 195 -6.83 2.43 -20.48
N TRP A 196 -6.13 1.37 -20.12
CA TRP A 196 -6.73 0.17 -19.53
C TRP A 196 -6.19 -0.15 -18.15
N GLY A 197 -7.00 -0.83 -17.35
CA GLY A 197 -6.61 -1.39 -16.06
C GLY A 197 -7.16 -2.80 -15.89
N ALA A 198 -6.49 -3.61 -15.08
CA ALA A 198 -6.93 -4.94 -14.70
C ALA A 198 -6.90 -5.08 -13.17
N PHE A 199 -7.99 -5.56 -12.59
CA PHE A 199 -8.13 -5.76 -11.16
C PHE A 199 -8.72 -7.14 -10.89
N VAL A 200 -7.99 -7.97 -10.16
CA VAL A 200 -8.46 -9.29 -9.70
C VAL A 200 -9.02 -9.17 -8.30
N HIS A 201 -10.34 -9.34 -8.17
CA HIS A 201 -11.02 -9.30 -6.88
C HIS A 201 -10.97 -10.67 -6.21
N THR A 202 -9.91 -10.90 -5.46
CA THR A 202 -9.65 -12.18 -4.76
C THR A 202 -8.95 -11.94 -3.41
N PRO A 203 -9.18 -12.77 -2.39
CA PRO A 203 -8.37 -12.78 -1.17
C PRO A 203 -7.06 -13.54 -1.35
N ALA A 204 -6.94 -14.39 -2.38
CA ALA A 204 -5.83 -15.29 -2.62
C ALA A 204 -4.66 -14.63 -3.39
N PRO A 205 -3.46 -15.22 -3.41
CA PRO A 205 -2.35 -14.72 -4.20
C PRO A 205 -2.62 -14.67 -5.70
N VAL A 206 -2.01 -13.69 -6.36
CA VAL A 206 -2.03 -13.55 -7.82
C VAL A 206 -0.59 -13.36 -8.32
N THR A 207 -0.19 -14.14 -9.32
CA THR A 207 1.11 -13.95 -9.99
C THR A 207 0.92 -13.24 -11.32
N HIS A 208 1.71 -12.21 -11.55
CA HIS A 208 1.63 -11.29 -12.68
C HIS A 208 2.89 -11.40 -13.54
N GLY A 209 2.78 -11.94 -14.73
CA GLY A 209 3.85 -11.95 -15.76
C GLY A 209 3.65 -10.77 -16.71
N VAL A 210 4.24 -9.62 -16.42
CA VAL A 210 4.01 -8.38 -17.17
C VAL A 210 5.02 -8.26 -18.30
N GLY A 211 4.68 -8.69 -19.50
CA GLY A 211 5.66 -8.73 -20.59
C GLY A 211 6.93 -9.50 -20.20
N PHE A 212 6.77 -10.47 -19.32
CA PHE A 212 7.85 -11.28 -18.77
C PHE A 212 8.38 -12.24 -19.84
N ALA A 213 9.61 -12.05 -20.28
CA ALA A 213 10.16 -12.72 -21.46
C ALA A 213 10.03 -14.25 -21.46
N PRO A 214 10.21 -14.97 -20.32
CA PRO A 214 10.00 -16.42 -20.29
C PRO A 214 8.55 -16.85 -20.55
N TRP A 215 7.56 -15.98 -20.29
CA TRP A 215 6.18 -16.24 -20.64
C TRP A 215 5.83 -15.66 -22.02
N SER A 216 5.83 -14.33 -22.12
CA SER A 216 5.66 -13.59 -23.37
C SER A 216 5.98 -12.11 -23.19
N GLN A 217 6.79 -11.55 -24.10
CA GLN A 217 7.03 -10.09 -24.11
C GLN A 217 5.83 -9.27 -24.61
N ARG A 218 4.82 -9.92 -25.18
CA ARG A 218 3.64 -9.30 -25.80
C ARG A 218 2.36 -9.57 -25.05
N ALA A 219 2.47 -10.06 -23.83
CA ALA A 219 1.31 -10.40 -23.04
C ALA A 219 1.52 -10.06 -21.54
N TYR A 220 0.42 -9.72 -20.91
CA TYR A 220 0.33 -9.67 -19.46
C TYR A 220 -0.48 -10.91 -19.00
N GLY A 221 0.22 -11.86 -18.41
CA GLY A 221 -0.35 -13.09 -17.85
C GLY A 221 -0.71 -12.92 -16.39
N LEU A 222 -1.91 -13.36 -16.02
CA LEU A 222 -2.45 -13.37 -14.66
C LEU A 222 -2.67 -14.82 -14.22
N LEU A 223 -1.92 -15.30 -13.24
CA LEU A 223 -2.17 -16.56 -12.55
C LEU A 223 -2.89 -16.26 -11.24
N VAL A 224 -4.18 -16.59 -11.17
CA VAL A 224 -5.04 -16.36 -10.00
C VAL A 224 -5.12 -17.66 -9.20
N GLU A 225 -4.56 -17.68 -8.01
CA GLU A 225 -4.51 -18.87 -7.15
C GLU A 225 -5.80 -19.03 -6.31
N ASP A 226 -6.96 -18.87 -6.95
CA ASP A 226 -8.29 -18.94 -6.34
C ASP A 226 -9.22 -19.85 -7.18
N GLU A 227 -10.07 -20.61 -6.53
CA GLU A 227 -11.07 -21.45 -7.21
C GLU A 227 -12.04 -20.61 -8.04
N ALA A 228 -12.36 -19.41 -7.59
CA ALA A 228 -13.19 -18.44 -8.31
C ALA A 228 -12.34 -17.43 -9.08
N LEU A 229 -12.78 -17.10 -10.28
CA LEU A 229 -12.30 -15.95 -11.03
C LEU A 229 -13.26 -14.78 -10.82
N ASP A 230 -12.72 -13.63 -10.49
CA ASP A 230 -13.43 -12.36 -10.47
C ASP A 230 -12.49 -11.25 -10.95
N LEU A 231 -12.57 -10.93 -12.24
CA LEU A 231 -11.68 -10.02 -12.94
C LEU A 231 -12.45 -8.81 -13.47
N PHE A 232 -12.02 -7.61 -13.12
CA PHE A 232 -12.42 -6.36 -13.75
C PHE A 232 -11.36 -5.92 -14.77
N VAL A 233 -11.83 -5.52 -15.95
CA VAL A 233 -11.01 -4.83 -16.95
C VAL A 233 -11.61 -3.44 -17.15
N PHE A 234 -10.84 -2.41 -16.80
CA PHE A 234 -11.27 -1.01 -16.90
C PHE A 234 -10.93 -0.41 -18.27
N ALA A 235 -11.80 0.49 -18.72
CA ALA A 235 -11.60 1.36 -19.87
C ALA A 235 -11.57 2.82 -19.40
N GLY A 236 -10.38 3.39 -19.24
CA GLY A 236 -10.16 4.75 -18.78
C GLY A 236 -9.53 5.65 -19.85
N THR A 237 -9.03 6.80 -19.40
CA THR A 237 -8.31 7.77 -20.23
C THR A 237 -6.82 7.81 -19.89
N ASP A 238 -6.49 7.65 -18.61
CA ASP A 238 -5.13 7.72 -18.07
C ASP A 238 -5.09 7.03 -16.69
N GLY A 239 -3.93 7.04 -16.04
CA GLY A 239 -3.75 6.42 -14.72
C GLY A 239 -4.61 7.04 -13.63
N ALA A 240 -4.86 8.34 -13.69
CA ALA A 240 -5.69 9.04 -12.70
C ALA A 240 -7.15 8.59 -12.77
N ASP A 241 -7.72 8.50 -13.98
CA ASP A 241 -9.07 7.99 -14.20
C ASP A 241 -9.18 6.52 -13.79
N LEU A 242 -8.18 5.69 -14.11
CA LEU A 242 -8.16 4.27 -13.76
C LEU A 242 -8.09 4.05 -12.24
N ILE A 243 -7.27 4.82 -11.52
CA ILE A 243 -7.21 4.82 -10.05
C ILE A 243 -8.55 5.28 -9.46
N ALA A 244 -9.17 6.32 -10.02
CA ALA A 244 -10.48 6.81 -9.57
C ALA A 244 -11.58 5.75 -9.72
N ARG A 245 -11.57 4.96 -10.82
CA ARG A 245 -12.49 3.83 -11.05
C ARG A 245 -12.26 2.69 -10.06
N TYR A 246 -11.01 2.29 -9.88
CA TYR A 246 -10.63 1.26 -8.91
C TYR A 246 -11.03 1.66 -7.48
N THR A 247 -10.68 2.88 -7.04
CA THR A 247 -11.02 3.36 -5.69
C THR A 247 -12.52 3.65 -5.52
N GLY A 248 -13.23 3.93 -6.60
CA GLY A 248 -14.70 3.98 -6.61
C GLY A 248 -15.34 2.64 -6.22
N LEU A 249 -14.75 1.53 -6.62
CA LEU A 249 -15.21 0.18 -6.26
C LEU A 249 -14.74 -0.26 -4.87
N THR A 250 -13.47 0.01 -4.53
CA THR A 250 -12.84 -0.53 -3.32
C THR A 250 -12.87 0.45 -2.13
N GLY A 251 -13.39 1.66 -2.34
CA GLY A 251 -13.48 2.72 -1.36
C GLY A 251 -12.24 3.64 -1.38
N ARG A 252 -12.42 4.86 -0.91
CA ARG A 252 -11.40 5.90 -0.81
C ARG A 252 -10.95 6.10 0.62
N SER A 253 -9.72 6.55 0.80
CA SER A 253 -9.19 6.89 2.12
C SER A 253 -9.92 8.12 2.69
N PRO A 254 -10.30 8.11 3.97
CA PRO A 254 -10.77 9.32 4.64
C PRO A 254 -9.62 10.33 4.78
N VAL A 255 -9.97 11.61 4.96
CA VAL A 255 -8.97 12.62 5.36
C VAL A 255 -8.61 12.36 6.83
N PRO A 256 -7.34 12.10 7.15
CA PRO A 256 -6.94 11.79 8.51
C PRO A 256 -6.97 13.04 9.40
N PRO A 257 -7.00 12.89 10.73
CA PRO A 257 -6.97 14.00 11.66
C PRO A 257 -5.75 14.91 11.43
N LEU A 258 -5.91 16.23 11.59
CA LEU A 258 -4.86 17.22 11.32
C LEU A 258 -3.56 16.95 12.08
N TRP A 259 -3.65 16.46 13.31
CA TRP A 259 -2.47 16.13 14.11
C TRP A 259 -1.60 15.01 13.50
N SER A 260 -2.17 14.15 12.68
CA SER A 260 -1.41 13.06 12.01
C SER A 260 -0.44 13.58 10.93
N LEU A 261 -0.59 14.84 10.50
CA LEU A 261 0.34 15.52 9.58
C LEU A 261 1.64 15.94 10.27
N GLY A 262 1.63 16.02 11.59
CA GLY A 262 2.81 16.30 12.40
C GLY A 262 3.84 15.16 12.38
N VAL A 263 4.92 15.35 13.11
CA VAL A 263 6.03 14.40 13.19
C VAL A 263 5.76 13.37 14.27
N ILE A 264 6.02 12.11 13.95
CA ILE A 264 5.98 10.97 14.87
C ILE A 264 7.42 10.62 15.24
N LEU A 265 7.75 10.65 16.53
CA LEU A 265 9.03 10.19 17.06
C LEU A 265 8.85 8.84 17.75
N SER A 266 9.71 7.91 17.41
CA SER A 266 9.63 6.53 17.83
C SER A 266 11.00 5.87 17.85
N LYS A 267 11.14 4.88 18.73
CA LYS A 267 12.25 3.93 18.75
C LYS A 267 11.70 2.56 19.10
N ALA A 268 12.26 1.49 18.54
CA ALA A 268 11.76 0.13 18.77
C ALA A 268 11.76 -0.28 20.26
N TYR A 269 12.61 0.40 21.06
CA TYR A 269 12.71 0.20 22.52
C TYR A 269 12.96 1.50 23.25
N TYR A 270 11.91 2.13 23.75
CA TYR A 270 12.00 2.94 24.95
C TYR A 270 11.77 1.99 26.14
N LYS A 271 12.81 1.75 26.92
CA LYS A 271 12.79 0.66 27.91
C LYS A 271 12.02 1.01 29.18
N THR A 272 12.00 2.27 29.54
CA THR A 272 11.39 2.75 30.79
C THR A 272 10.54 4.00 30.56
N PRO A 273 9.56 4.29 31.44
CA PRO A 273 8.81 5.55 31.41
C PRO A 273 9.70 6.80 31.48
N GLU A 274 10.77 6.74 32.28
CA GLU A 274 11.71 7.86 32.47
C GLU A 274 12.40 8.19 31.15
N GLU A 275 12.91 7.19 30.41
CA GLU A 275 13.55 7.37 29.10
C GLU A 275 12.61 8.11 28.13
N VAL A 276 11.35 7.70 28.06
CA VAL A 276 10.35 8.33 27.16
C VAL A 276 10.10 9.77 27.58
N LEU A 277 9.92 10.03 28.87
CA LEU A 277 9.67 11.38 29.38
C LEU A 277 10.88 12.31 29.21
N GLU A 278 12.10 11.79 29.38
CA GLU A 278 13.33 12.53 29.09
C GLU A 278 13.45 12.92 27.63
N VAL A 279 13.19 11.98 26.71
CA VAL A 279 13.17 12.26 25.26
C VAL A 279 12.11 13.29 24.91
N ALA A 280 10.89 13.16 25.44
CA ALA A 280 9.82 14.12 25.21
C ALA A 280 10.17 15.54 25.72
N ALA A 281 10.72 15.62 26.92
CA ALA A 281 11.19 16.90 27.49
C ALA A 281 12.33 17.51 26.66
N GLU A 282 13.26 16.68 26.16
CA GLU A 282 14.36 17.12 25.33
C GLU A 282 13.91 17.65 23.96
N VAL A 283 12.92 17.02 23.33
CA VAL A 283 12.26 17.52 22.11
C VAL A 283 11.74 18.95 22.34
N ARG A 284 11.01 19.17 23.44
CA ARG A 284 10.46 20.50 23.77
C ARG A 284 11.56 21.51 24.14
N ARG A 285 12.55 21.09 24.92
CA ARG A 285 13.69 21.95 25.33
C ARG A 285 14.49 22.45 24.12
N ARG A 286 14.65 21.59 23.08
CA ARG A 286 15.34 21.96 21.84
C ARG A 286 14.43 22.72 20.86
N GLY A 287 13.16 22.87 21.18
CA GLY A 287 12.19 23.52 20.30
C GLY A 287 11.96 22.76 18.99
N MET A 288 12.15 21.45 18.99
CA MET A 288 11.90 20.61 17.81
C MET A 288 10.41 20.38 17.60
N PRO A 289 9.88 20.60 16.39
CA PRO A 289 8.50 20.28 16.11
C PRO A 289 8.24 18.77 16.14
N CYS A 290 7.23 18.35 16.91
CA CYS A 290 6.82 16.94 17.02
C CYS A 290 5.43 16.82 17.66
N ASP A 291 4.57 15.96 17.12
CA ASP A 291 3.21 15.73 17.64
C ASP A 291 3.08 14.44 18.43
N THR A 292 3.75 13.36 18.03
CA THR A 292 3.45 12.01 18.54
C THR A 292 4.70 11.32 19.08
N ILE A 293 4.56 10.71 20.26
CA ILE A 293 5.53 9.75 20.82
C ILE A 293 4.94 8.35 20.75
N THR A 294 5.73 7.37 20.30
CA THR A 294 5.29 5.98 20.18
C THR A 294 5.97 5.07 21.20
N PHE A 295 5.17 4.26 21.88
CA PHE A 295 5.62 3.06 22.61
C PHE A 295 5.56 1.88 21.65
N ASP A 296 6.68 1.58 21.00
CA ASP A 296 6.76 0.58 19.93
C ASP A 296 7.09 -0.81 20.49
N GLY A 297 6.78 -1.83 19.74
CA GLY A 297 7.15 -3.23 19.91
C GLY A 297 7.12 -3.74 21.36
N ARG A 298 8.27 -3.75 21.99
CA ARG A 298 8.47 -4.31 23.34
C ARG A 298 8.51 -3.24 24.45
N ALA A 299 8.12 -1.99 24.10
CA ALA A 299 8.24 -0.88 25.02
C ALA A 299 7.24 -0.93 26.17
N TRP A 300 6.00 -1.37 25.94
CA TRP A 300 4.93 -1.16 26.91
C TRP A 300 4.32 -2.45 27.51
N GLN A 301 4.37 -3.61 26.81
CA GLN A 301 3.84 -4.87 27.32
C GLN A 301 4.93 -5.84 27.81
N ASP A 302 4.54 -6.78 28.64
CA ASP A 302 5.39 -7.92 28.95
C ASP A 302 5.54 -8.80 27.67
N THR A 303 6.78 -9.14 27.35
CA THR A 303 7.12 -9.87 26.12
C THR A 303 6.65 -11.30 26.14
N ASP A 304 6.64 -11.94 27.31
CA ASP A 304 6.32 -13.36 27.46
C ASP A 304 4.82 -13.62 27.34
N THR A 305 3.99 -12.74 27.92
CA THR A 305 2.53 -12.93 28.01
C THR A 305 1.72 -12.14 26.99
N ARG A 306 2.37 -11.45 26.04
CA ARG A 306 1.64 -10.64 25.06
C ARG A 306 0.69 -11.49 24.19
N PHE A 307 -0.44 -11.00 23.72
CA PHE A 307 -0.94 -9.66 23.76
C PHE A 307 -2.10 -9.59 24.76
N THR A 308 -1.95 -8.83 25.87
CA THR A 308 -3.00 -8.69 26.90
C THR A 308 -3.70 -7.33 26.86
N PHE A 309 -3.25 -6.38 26.04
CA PHE A 309 -3.66 -4.97 26.07
C PHE A 309 -3.39 -4.26 27.40
N GLU A 310 -2.57 -4.85 28.25
CA GLU A 310 -2.16 -4.31 29.55
C GLU A 310 -0.72 -3.83 29.52
N TRP A 311 -0.45 -2.73 30.20
CA TRP A 311 0.90 -2.24 30.42
C TRP A 311 1.66 -3.17 31.36
N ASP A 312 2.92 -3.43 31.04
CA ASP A 312 3.79 -4.24 31.91
C ASP A 312 3.93 -3.58 33.29
N PRO A 313 3.33 -4.16 34.36
CA PRO A 313 3.30 -3.53 35.67
C PRO A 313 4.67 -3.43 36.34
N LYS A 314 5.66 -4.21 35.88
CA LYS A 314 7.04 -4.15 36.39
C LYS A 314 7.75 -2.89 35.93
N ARG A 315 7.40 -2.37 34.75
CA ARG A 315 8.00 -1.17 34.14
C ARG A 315 7.10 0.05 34.28
N PHE A 316 5.80 -0.13 34.16
CA PHE A 316 4.79 0.94 34.19
C PHE A 316 3.84 0.72 35.39
N SER A 317 4.27 1.15 36.56
CA SER A 317 3.41 1.09 37.77
C SER A 317 2.19 1.99 37.68
N ASP A 318 2.28 3.11 36.94
CA ASP A 318 1.20 4.04 36.66
C ASP A 318 1.33 4.58 35.20
N PRO A 319 0.83 3.84 34.21
CA PRO A 319 0.88 4.30 32.83
C PRO A 319 0.04 5.56 32.58
N GLY A 320 -1.03 5.76 33.35
CA GLY A 320 -1.86 6.97 33.27
C GLY A 320 -1.09 8.23 33.63
N ALA A 321 -0.24 8.19 34.65
CA ALA A 321 0.62 9.31 35.02
C ALA A 321 1.66 9.62 33.92
N VAL A 322 2.19 8.59 33.24
CA VAL A 322 3.12 8.78 32.12
C VAL A 322 2.42 9.47 30.94
N ILE A 323 1.25 8.97 30.55
CA ILE A 323 0.44 9.54 29.45
C ILE A 323 0.04 10.98 29.81
N THR A 324 -0.40 11.24 31.03
CA THR A 324 -0.78 12.59 31.49
C THR A 324 0.40 13.57 31.35
N LYS A 325 1.63 13.15 31.71
CA LYS A 325 2.82 13.98 31.54
C LYS A 325 3.14 14.26 30.07
N LEU A 326 3.01 13.26 29.18
CA LEU A 326 3.19 13.45 27.74
C LEU A 326 2.14 14.41 27.17
N LYS A 327 0.87 14.27 27.58
CA LYS A 327 -0.21 15.19 27.19
C LYS A 327 0.02 16.62 27.68
N ALA A 328 0.56 16.79 28.90
CA ALA A 328 0.92 18.12 29.44
C ALA A 328 2.10 18.77 28.67
N MET A 329 2.83 18.00 27.90
CA MET A 329 3.83 18.48 26.93
C MET A 329 3.29 18.54 25.49
N ASP A 330 1.97 18.49 25.30
CA ASP A 330 1.28 18.54 23.99
C ASP A 330 1.64 17.38 23.02
N PHE A 331 1.95 16.19 23.55
CA PHE A 331 2.14 15.01 22.72
C PHE A 331 0.87 14.17 22.59
N LYS A 332 0.66 13.65 21.40
CA LYS A 332 -0.17 12.48 21.15
C LYS A 332 0.60 11.22 21.48
N VAL A 333 -0.11 10.16 21.87
CA VAL A 333 0.49 8.90 22.28
C VAL A 333 0.07 7.79 21.34
N CYS A 334 1.06 7.09 20.78
CA CYS A 334 0.88 5.89 19.98
C CYS A 334 1.36 4.67 20.76
N VAL A 335 0.62 3.55 20.66
CA VAL A 335 1.08 2.24 21.12
C VAL A 335 1.09 1.25 19.96
N TRP A 336 2.02 0.30 20.03
CA TRP A 336 2.18 -0.76 19.05
C TRP A 336 1.38 -1.99 19.43
N GLU A 337 0.86 -2.71 18.43
CA GLU A 337 0.26 -4.02 18.57
C GLU A 337 0.56 -4.94 17.38
N TYR A 338 0.22 -6.22 17.53
CA TYR A 338 0.17 -7.22 16.46
C TYR A 338 -0.90 -8.26 16.78
N PRO A 339 -1.44 -9.00 15.79
CA PRO A 339 -2.61 -9.86 15.97
C PRO A 339 -2.26 -11.28 16.48
N LEU A 340 -1.22 -11.41 17.32
CA LEU A 340 -0.76 -12.68 17.85
C LEU A 340 -0.86 -12.70 19.37
N VAL A 341 -1.26 -13.84 19.92
CA VAL A 341 -1.45 -14.06 21.37
C VAL A 341 -0.48 -15.13 21.81
N SER A 342 0.44 -14.79 22.72
CA SER A 342 1.42 -15.75 23.28
C SER A 342 0.73 -16.97 23.88
N VAL A 343 1.34 -18.15 23.74
CA VAL A 343 0.87 -19.36 24.40
C VAL A 343 0.90 -19.25 25.95
N ASN A 344 1.70 -18.29 26.48
CA ASN A 344 1.80 -17.97 27.90
C ASN A 344 0.79 -16.88 28.35
N ASN A 345 0.00 -16.35 27.41
CA ASN A 345 -1.04 -15.37 27.69
C ASN A 345 -2.18 -16.01 28.50
N PRO A 346 -2.68 -15.36 29.56
CA PRO A 346 -3.77 -15.91 30.39
C PRO A 346 -5.06 -16.18 29.59
N TRP A 347 -5.26 -15.51 28.45
CA TRP A 347 -6.45 -15.72 27.60
C TRP A 347 -6.27 -16.83 26.57
N PHE A 348 -5.04 -17.32 26.33
CA PHE A 348 -4.76 -18.24 25.22
C PHE A 348 -5.64 -19.49 25.25
N ALA A 349 -5.71 -20.17 26.40
CA ALA A 349 -6.51 -21.39 26.54
C ALA A 349 -8.00 -21.15 26.31
N GLU A 350 -8.54 -20.04 26.79
CA GLU A 350 -9.94 -19.67 26.61
C GLU A 350 -10.22 -19.30 25.14
N MET A 351 -9.35 -18.52 24.50
CA MET A 351 -9.49 -18.15 23.09
C MET A 351 -9.42 -19.39 22.18
N ALA A 352 -8.51 -20.32 22.47
CA ALA A 352 -8.40 -21.58 21.75
C ALA A 352 -9.68 -22.42 21.90
N ALA A 353 -10.20 -22.56 23.14
CA ALA A 353 -11.42 -23.31 23.41
C ALA A 353 -12.67 -22.71 22.74
N LYS A 354 -12.74 -21.38 22.64
CA LYS A 354 -13.81 -20.66 21.93
C LYS A 354 -13.66 -20.67 20.40
N GLY A 355 -12.54 -21.17 19.86
CA GLY A 355 -12.25 -21.15 18.43
C GLY A 355 -11.95 -19.74 17.90
N TRP A 356 -11.42 -18.84 18.73
CA TRP A 356 -11.07 -17.46 18.38
C TRP A 356 -9.68 -17.31 17.79
N LEU A 357 -8.92 -18.42 17.73
CA LEU A 357 -7.62 -18.51 17.10
C LEU A 357 -7.71 -19.36 15.84
N LEU A 358 -6.92 -19.04 14.82
CA LEU A 358 -6.77 -19.87 13.63
C LEU A 358 -6.31 -21.28 14.04
N LYS A 359 -6.78 -22.28 13.31
CA LYS A 359 -6.54 -23.70 13.62
C LYS A 359 -5.52 -24.31 12.67
N ASP A 360 -4.74 -25.28 13.15
CA ASP A 360 -4.02 -26.21 12.29
C ASP A 360 -5.02 -27.14 11.61
N ARG A 361 -5.01 -27.19 10.27
CA ARG A 361 -5.95 -27.99 9.47
C ARG A 361 -5.85 -29.49 9.71
N ARG A 362 -4.70 -29.98 10.18
CA ARG A 362 -4.44 -31.41 10.41
C ARG A 362 -4.94 -31.85 11.76
N THR A 363 -4.77 -31.02 12.78
CA THR A 363 -5.10 -31.39 14.17
C THR A 363 -6.43 -30.81 14.62
N GLY A 364 -6.88 -29.69 14.04
CA GLY A 364 -8.06 -28.94 14.46
C GLY A 364 -7.85 -28.10 15.72
N GLU A 365 -6.64 -28.14 16.31
CA GLU A 365 -6.26 -27.33 17.47
C GLU A 365 -5.84 -25.92 17.05
N ALA A 366 -5.73 -24.99 18.01
CA ALA A 366 -5.20 -23.65 17.74
C ALA A 366 -3.78 -23.77 17.17
N PHE A 367 -3.55 -23.10 16.03
CA PHE A 367 -2.25 -23.07 15.39
C PHE A 367 -1.25 -22.37 16.32
N ARG A 368 -0.03 -22.90 16.41
CA ARG A 368 1.08 -22.31 17.17
C ARG A 368 2.14 -21.82 16.21
N TYR A 369 2.12 -20.52 15.93
CA TYR A 369 3.11 -19.86 15.12
C TYR A 369 4.41 -19.71 15.90
N GLU A 370 5.51 -20.18 15.34
CA GLU A 370 6.86 -20.04 15.88
C GLU A 370 7.64 -19.03 15.05
N TRP A 371 8.30 -18.10 15.72
CA TRP A 371 9.08 -17.07 15.05
C TRP A 371 10.39 -17.63 14.54
N ASP A 372 10.65 -17.48 13.25
CA ASP A 372 11.99 -17.65 12.69
C ASP A 372 12.83 -16.42 13.07
N LEU A 373 13.81 -16.61 13.93
CA LEU A 373 14.68 -15.55 14.41
C LEU A 373 16.01 -15.46 13.66
N GLU A 374 16.31 -16.44 12.81
CA GLU A 374 17.56 -16.48 12.07
C GLU A 374 17.82 -15.19 11.27
N PRO A 375 16.83 -14.63 10.54
CA PRO A 375 17.01 -13.39 9.80
C PRO A 375 17.34 -12.16 10.65
N PHE A 376 16.93 -12.18 11.93
CA PHE A 376 17.08 -11.03 12.85
C PHE A 376 18.40 -11.06 13.63
N GLY A 377 19.06 -12.22 13.72
CA GLY A 377 20.26 -12.40 14.50
C GLY A 377 20.06 -12.09 16.00
N PRO A 378 21.12 -11.73 16.75
CA PRO A 378 21.03 -11.47 18.19
C PRO A 378 20.34 -10.15 18.56
N VAL A 379 19.88 -9.38 17.60
CA VAL A 379 19.30 -8.03 17.80
C VAL A 379 17.94 -8.09 18.47
N LEU A 380 17.17 -9.16 18.27
CA LEU A 380 15.82 -9.30 18.79
C LEU A 380 15.76 -10.40 19.87
N THR A 381 15.08 -10.09 20.98
CA THR A 381 14.74 -11.10 21.99
C THR A 381 13.76 -12.10 21.40
N PRO A 382 13.94 -13.42 21.59
CA PRO A 382 12.97 -14.41 21.16
C PRO A 382 11.57 -14.09 21.66
N LEU A 383 10.59 -14.31 20.78
CA LEU A 383 9.18 -14.21 21.13
C LEU A 383 8.64 -15.62 21.39
N PRO A 384 7.72 -15.81 22.36
CA PRO A 384 7.08 -17.10 22.57
C PRO A 384 6.24 -17.50 21.36
N ALA A 385 6.05 -18.82 21.19
CA ALA A 385 5.07 -19.33 20.25
C ALA A 385 3.71 -18.66 20.50
N SER A 386 2.96 -18.40 19.45
CA SER A 386 1.74 -17.58 19.54
C SER A 386 0.60 -18.16 18.71
N GLY A 387 -0.63 -18.05 19.20
CA GLY A 387 -1.83 -18.21 18.37
C GLY A 387 -2.10 -16.95 17.57
N ILE A 388 -2.77 -17.09 16.43
CA ILE A 388 -3.14 -15.99 15.56
C ILE A 388 -4.65 -15.76 15.68
N VAL A 389 -5.08 -14.52 15.92
CA VAL A 389 -6.48 -14.17 16.09
C VAL A 389 -7.27 -14.42 14.80
N ASP A 390 -8.40 -15.12 14.91
CA ASP A 390 -9.30 -15.34 13.76
C ASP A 390 -10.30 -14.20 13.59
N PHE A 391 -9.96 -13.20 12.80
CA PHE A 391 -10.86 -12.07 12.51
C PHE A 391 -12.06 -12.43 11.61
N THR A 392 -12.17 -13.67 11.16
CA THR A 392 -13.39 -14.16 10.49
C THR A 392 -14.45 -14.62 11.50
N HIS A 393 -14.05 -14.87 12.75
CA HIS A 393 -14.95 -15.21 13.83
C HIS A 393 -15.54 -13.92 14.46
N PRO A 394 -16.86 -13.72 14.44
CA PRO A 394 -17.47 -12.45 14.88
C PRO A 394 -17.13 -12.05 16.31
N ASP A 395 -17.14 -13.03 17.22
CA ASP A 395 -16.86 -12.77 18.64
C ASP A 395 -15.37 -12.49 18.90
N ALA A 396 -14.46 -13.15 18.18
CA ALA A 396 -13.03 -12.87 18.26
C ALA A 396 -12.73 -11.46 17.73
N TYR A 397 -13.36 -11.08 16.62
CA TYR A 397 -13.29 -9.74 16.06
C TYR A 397 -13.78 -8.68 17.05
N ALA A 398 -14.96 -8.89 17.63
CA ALA A 398 -15.55 -7.96 18.60
C ALA A 398 -14.68 -7.87 19.87
N PHE A 399 -14.21 -8.99 20.39
CA PHE A 399 -13.33 -9.05 21.55
C PHE A 399 -12.05 -8.24 21.32
N TRP A 400 -11.31 -8.50 20.22
CA TRP A 400 -10.07 -7.79 19.90
C TRP A 400 -10.30 -6.30 19.73
N ARG A 401 -11.32 -5.89 18.98
CA ARG A 401 -11.71 -4.50 18.81
C ARG A 401 -11.95 -3.81 20.16
N ASP A 402 -12.70 -4.44 21.04
CA ASP A 402 -13.15 -3.82 22.29
C ASP A 402 -12.05 -3.83 23.39
N CYS A 403 -11.01 -4.68 23.24
CA CYS A 403 -9.79 -4.64 24.08
C CYS A 403 -9.01 -3.32 23.95
N HIS A 404 -9.20 -2.56 22.88
CA HIS A 404 -8.57 -1.24 22.71
C HIS A 404 -9.22 -0.13 23.58
N LYS A 405 -10.45 -0.33 24.02
CA LYS A 405 -11.19 0.68 24.76
C LYS A 405 -10.42 1.24 25.95
N PRO A 406 -9.86 0.42 26.87
CA PRO A 406 -9.10 0.94 28.00
C PRO A 406 -7.85 1.76 27.60
N LEU A 407 -7.20 1.44 26.48
CA LEU A 407 -6.06 2.21 25.98
C LEU A 407 -6.48 3.61 25.55
N PHE A 408 -7.56 3.73 24.78
CA PHE A 408 -8.10 5.03 24.37
C PHE A 408 -8.64 5.84 25.53
N GLU A 409 -9.31 5.20 26.50
CA GLU A 409 -9.78 5.85 27.74
C GLU A 409 -8.62 6.36 28.60
N LEU A 410 -7.46 5.68 28.56
CA LEU A 410 -6.25 6.11 29.25
C LEU A 410 -5.56 7.32 28.56
N GLY A 411 -5.94 7.63 27.31
CA GLY A 411 -5.41 8.76 26.55
C GLY A 411 -4.47 8.40 25.40
N VAL A 412 -4.40 7.15 24.99
CA VAL A 412 -3.77 6.76 23.71
C VAL A 412 -4.55 7.38 22.56
N ASP A 413 -3.87 7.90 21.54
CA ASP A 413 -4.48 8.58 20.39
C ASP A 413 -4.36 7.77 19.09
N MET A 414 -3.45 6.80 19.04
CA MET A 414 -3.10 6.10 17.82
C MET A 414 -2.62 4.68 18.12
N ILE A 415 -2.98 3.76 17.25
CA ILE A 415 -2.45 2.38 17.25
C ILE A 415 -1.53 2.19 16.05
N LYS A 416 -0.32 1.64 16.28
CA LYS A 416 0.51 1.07 15.22
C LYS A 416 0.22 -0.42 15.13
N ALA A 417 -0.54 -0.83 14.12
CA ALA A 417 -0.88 -2.22 13.84
C ALA A 417 0.19 -2.86 12.94
N ASP A 418 1.05 -3.65 13.55
CA ASP A 418 2.19 -4.30 12.90
C ASP A 418 1.85 -5.73 12.48
N PHE A 419 2.66 -6.30 11.58
CA PHE A 419 2.49 -7.64 11.06
C PHE A 419 1.17 -7.86 10.29
N GLY A 420 0.65 -9.11 10.27
CA GLY A 420 -0.54 -9.52 9.53
C GLY A 420 -0.22 -10.36 8.30
N GLU A 421 1.05 -10.72 8.07
CA GLU A 421 1.54 -11.57 6.98
C GLU A 421 1.75 -13.04 7.41
N GLN A 422 1.63 -13.35 8.70
CA GLN A 422 2.00 -14.65 9.29
C GLN A 422 0.95 -15.76 9.11
N ILE A 423 0.16 -15.71 8.06
CA ILE A 423 -0.86 -16.73 7.76
C ILE A 423 -0.26 -17.79 6.84
N GLU A 424 -0.16 -19.03 7.32
CA GLU A 424 0.41 -20.16 6.58
C GLU A 424 -0.68 -21.04 5.95
N ASP A 425 -0.31 -21.77 4.89
CA ASP A 425 -1.25 -22.55 4.07
C ASP A 425 -1.97 -23.67 4.83
N ASP A 426 -1.36 -24.17 5.91
CA ASP A 426 -1.94 -25.22 6.76
C ASP A 426 -2.83 -24.68 7.89
N MET A 427 -3.03 -23.36 7.96
CA MET A 427 -4.02 -22.76 8.84
C MET A 427 -5.44 -22.84 8.26
N GLN A 428 -6.42 -22.80 9.14
CA GLN A 428 -7.84 -22.72 8.80
C GLN A 428 -8.57 -21.77 9.73
N ALA A 429 -9.40 -20.91 9.14
CA ALA A 429 -10.29 -20.02 9.85
C ALA A 429 -11.61 -20.70 10.26
N SER A 430 -12.31 -20.15 11.24
CA SER A 430 -13.60 -20.63 11.76
C SER A 430 -14.72 -20.64 10.71
N ASN A 431 -14.67 -19.75 9.72
CA ASN A 431 -15.59 -19.73 8.60
C ASN A 431 -15.29 -20.80 7.52
N GLY A 432 -14.26 -21.61 7.72
CA GLY A 432 -13.82 -22.66 6.81
C GLY A 432 -12.77 -22.24 5.80
N GLU A 433 -12.39 -20.95 5.74
CA GLU A 433 -11.36 -20.47 4.82
C GLU A 433 -10.00 -21.08 5.12
N THR A 434 -9.25 -21.39 4.06
CA THR A 434 -7.89 -21.92 4.16
C THR A 434 -6.88 -20.79 4.37
N GLY A 435 -5.76 -21.10 5.04
CA GLY A 435 -4.68 -20.12 5.21
C GLY A 435 -4.19 -19.53 3.88
N HIS A 436 -4.09 -20.35 2.83
CA HIS A 436 -3.72 -19.90 1.49
C HIS A 436 -4.62 -18.75 0.96
N ALA A 437 -5.93 -18.92 1.05
CA ALA A 437 -6.86 -17.90 0.60
C ALA A 437 -7.03 -16.75 1.60
N LEU A 438 -6.84 -17.00 2.90
CA LEU A 438 -6.93 -15.98 3.95
C LEU A 438 -5.69 -15.08 4.00
N HIS A 439 -4.55 -15.55 3.53
CA HIS A 439 -3.22 -14.95 3.74
C HIS A 439 -3.18 -13.44 3.53
N ASN A 440 -3.59 -12.97 2.35
CA ASN A 440 -3.53 -11.55 2.03
C ASN A 440 -4.65 -10.73 2.68
N VAL A 441 -5.88 -11.26 2.64
CA VAL A 441 -7.05 -10.53 3.13
C VAL A 441 -7.08 -10.43 4.67
N TYR A 442 -6.31 -11.24 5.35
CA TYR A 442 -6.17 -11.17 6.80
C TYR A 442 -5.74 -9.78 7.29
N ALA A 443 -4.75 -9.18 6.62
CA ALA A 443 -4.31 -7.82 6.94
C ALA A 443 -5.44 -6.77 6.79
N HIS A 444 -6.31 -6.93 5.79
CA HIS A 444 -7.48 -6.06 5.62
C HIS A 444 -8.48 -6.21 6.78
N LEU A 445 -8.74 -7.44 7.23
CA LEU A 445 -9.65 -7.71 8.34
C LEU A 445 -9.08 -7.16 9.67
N TYR A 446 -7.80 -7.35 9.90
CA TYR A 446 -7.09 -6.83 11.07
C TYR A 446 -7.12 -5.30 11.10
N ASN A 447 -6.71 -4.63 10.02
CA ASN A 447 -6.70 -3.18 9.92
C ASN A 447 -8.11 -2.59 10.13
N ARG A 448 -9.13 -3.22 9.56
CA ARG A 448 -10.53 -2.82 9.78
C ARG A 448 -10.91 -2.91 11.26
N CYS A 449 -10.56 -4.01 11.93
CA CYS A 449 -10.86 -4.22 13.35
C CYS A 449 -10.26 -3.11 14.22
N VAL A 450 -8.98 -2.79 14.02
CA VAL A 450 -8.27 -1.76 14.79
C VAL A 450 -8.79 -0.36 14.46
N TYR A 451 -9.08 -0.10 13.18
CA TYR A 451 -9.65 1.20 12.77
C TYR A 451 -11.04 1.44 13.36
N GLU A 452 -11.92 0.43 13.35
CA GLU A 452 -13.24 0.48 14.00
C GLU A 452 -13.14 0.68 15.52
N ALA A 453 -12.09 0.16 16.17
CA ALA A 453 -11.81 0.47 17.56
C ALA A 453 -11.50 1.96 17.77
N ALA A 454 -10.64 2.52 16.90
CA ALA A 454 -10.33 3.95 16.95
C ALA A 454 -11.57 4.83 16.64
N GLU A 455 -12.40 4.44 15.68
CA GLU A 455 -13.68 5.15 15.40
C GLU A 455 -14.59 5.17 16.60
N ARG A 456 -14.64 4.09 17.37
CA ARG A 456 -15.54 3.96 18.53
C ARG A 456 -15.04 4.65 19.78
N TYR A 457 -13.75 4.62 20.04
CA TYR A 457 -13.19 4.91 21.36
C TYR A 457 -12.18 6.06 21.38
N CYS A 458 -11.56 6.41 20.24
CA CYS A 458 -10.55 7.45 20.18
C CYS A 458 -11.16 8.84 20.03
N GLN A 459 -10.97 9.70 21.03
CA GLN A 459 -11.48 11.07 21.01
C GLN A 459 -10.72 12.01 20.07
N SER A 460 -9.48 11.67 19.72
CA SER A 460 -8.64 12.47 18.82
C SER A 460 -8.94 12.25 17.33
N GLY A 461 -9.95 11.45 17.01
CA GLY A 461 -10.32 11.01 15.67
C GLY A 461 -9.61 9.71 15.27
N PRO A 462 -10.23 8.90 14.37
CA PRO A 462 -9.68 7.62 13.98
C PRO A 462 -8.43 7.79 13.13
N PHE A 463 -7.36 7.13 13.53
CA PHE A 463 -6.14 7.03 12.76
C PHE A 463 -5.39 5.75 13.12
N LEU A 464 -5.01 4.99 12.10
CA LEU A 464 -4.28 3.76 12.20
C LEU A 464 -2.93 3.91 11.49
N PHE A 465 -1.91 3.19 11.95
CA PHE A 465 -0.63 3.11 11.26
C PHE A 465 -0.30 1.63 11.05
N SER A 466 -0.60 1.09 9.85
CA SER A 466 -0.51 -0.36 9.58
C SER A 466 0.62 -0.73 8.64
N ARG A 467 1.17 -1.96 8.81
CA ARG A 467 2.23 -2.51 7.96
C ARG A 467 1.65 -3.24 6.75
N ALA A 468 0.98 -4.35 6.97
CA ALA A 468 0.38 -5.15 5.92
C ALA A 468 -0.95 -4.56 5.43
N SER A 469 -1.26 -4.80 4.16
CA SER A 469 -2.51 -4.33 3.55
C SER A 469 -2.89 -5.17 2.33
N TRP A 470 -4.19 -5.16 1.99
CA TRP A 470 -4.74 -5.79 0.80
C TRP A 470 -5.82 -4.91 0.17
N ILE A 471 -6.57 -5.41 -0.82
CA ILE A 471 -7.67 -4.72 -1.49
C ILE A 471 -8.61 -4.05 -0.48
N GLY A 472 -8.85 -2.75 -0.62
CA GLY A 472 -9.76 -1.99 0.22
C GLY A 472 -9.17 -1.46 1.54
N ALA A 473 -7.93 -1.84 1.89
CA ALA A 473 -7.30 -1.39 3.13
C ALA A 473 -6.93 0.11 3.13
N GLN A 474 -6.91 0.77 1.97
CA GLN A 474 -6.77 2.23 1.90
C GLN A 474 -7.87 2.99 2.66
N ARG A 475 -8.99 2.37 2.97
CA ARG A 475 -10.05 2.92 3.82
C ARG A 475 -9.64 3.07 5.30
N TYR A 476 -8.57 2.40 5.70
CA TYR A 476 -8.06 2.37 7.08
C TYR A 476 -6.63 2.93 7.12
N PRO A 477 -6.47 4.25 6.93
CA PRO A 477 -5.15 4.86 6.84
C PRO A 477 -4.46 5.05 8.19
N ALA A 478 -3.14 5.14 8.18
CA ALA A 478 -2.23 5.14 7.06
C ALA A 478 -1.36 3.88 7.05
N GLN A 479 -0.41 3.79 6.09
CA GLN A 479 0.54 2.69 6.02
C GLN A 479 1.99 3.21 6.00
N TRP A 480 2.94 2.35 6.42
CA TRP A 480 4.37 2.64 6.28
C TRP A 480 5.12 1.50 5.56
N GLY A 481 6.31 1.78 5.07
CA GLY A 481 7.13 0.89 4.24
C GLY A 481 7.86 -0.23 4.99
N GLY A 482 7.36 -0.66 6.14
CA GLY A 482 7.99 -1.72 6.93
C GLY A 482 9.38 -1.33 7.43
N ASP A 483 10.31 -2.29 7.44
CA ASP A 483 11.60 -2.24 8.11
C ASP A 483 12.77 -2.12 7.10
N PRO A 484 13.00 -0.94 6.47
CA PRO A 484 14.09 -0.78 5.51
C PRO A 484 15.47 -0.81 6.18
N GLN A 485 16.49 -1.21 5.41
CA GLN A 485 17.87 -1.10 5.86
C GLN A 485 18.27 0.37 6.05
N ALA A 486 19.17 0.63 7.01
CA ALA A 486 19.73 1.95 7.24
C ALA A 486 20.92 2.20 6.28
N ASP A 487 20.61 2.24 4.97
CA ASP A 487 21.54 2.55 3.91
C ASP A 487 20.86 3.30 2.74
N TRP A 488 21.62 3.74 1.76
CA TRP A 488 21.13 4.55 0.65
C TRP A 488 20.16 3.77 -0.27
N GLU A 489 20.37 2.47 -0.45
CA GLU A 489 19.45 1.60 -1.20
C GLU A 489 18.14 1.40 -0.44
N GLY A 490 18.21 1.30 0.90
CA GLY A 490 17.04 1.26 1.78
C GLY A 490 16.19 2.52 1.63
N MET A 491 16.82 3.69 1.58
CA MET A 491 16.14 4.97 1.35
C MET A 491 15.47 5.00 -0.04
N ALA A 492 16.23 4.71 -1.10
CA ALA A 492 15.75 4.77 -2.47
C ALA A 492 14.64 3.74 -2.73
N GLY A 493 14.84 2.49 -2.28
CA GLY A 493 13.84 1.42 -2.42
C GLY A 493 12.55 1.73 -1.68
N ASN A 494 12.63 2.24 -0.45
CA ASN A 494 11.44 2.60 0.33
C ASN A 494 10.66 3.77 -0.29
N LEU A 495 11.35 4.76 -0.88
CA LEU A 495 10.73 5.83 -1.65
C LEU A 495 9.94 5.28 -2.85
N ARG A 496 10.58 4.42 -3.67
CA ARG A 496 9.89 3.77 -4.81
C ARG A 496 8.72 2.90 -4.35
N GLY A 497 8.87 2.20 -3.21
CA GLY A 497 7.80 1.44 -2.59
C GLY A 497 6.57 2.28 -2.30
N GLY A 498 6.75 3.47 -1.73
CA GLY A 498 5.67 4.42 -1.47
C GLY A 498 5.02 4.96 -2.75
N LEU A 499 5.81 5.29 -3.77
CA LEU A 499 5.28 5.72 -5.07
C LEU A 499 4.51 4.59 -5.77
N SER A 500 5.02 3.36 -5.73
CA SER A 500 4.34 2.18 -6.27
C SER A 500 3.01 1.90 -5.54
N TRP A 501 3.01 2.02 -4.20
CA TRP A 501 1.80 1.90 -3.37
C TRP A 501 0.75 2.97 -3.73
N GLY A 502 1.17 4.22 -3.90
CA GLY A 502 0.30 5.31 -4.36
C GLY A 502 -0.35 5.05 -5.72
N MET A 503 0.36 4.40 -6.64
CA MET A 503 -0.16 4.00 -7.95
C MET A 503 -1.27 2.92 -7.89
N THR A 504 -1.56 2.37 -6.70
CA THR A 504 -2.70 1.47 -6.48
C THR A 504 -3.88 2.14 -5.78
N GLY A 505 -3.91 3.47 -5.71
CA GLY A 505 -5.00 4.23 -5.08
C GLY A 505 -4.95 4.25 -3.55
N ALA A 506 -3.78 3.94 -2.96
CA ALA A 506 -3.52 4.06 -1.53
C ALA A 506 -2.69 5.34 -1.27
N PRO A 507 -3.32 6.44 -0.81
CA PRO A 507 -2.72 7.76 -0.92
C PRO A 507 -1.71 8.11 0.17
N TYR A 508 -1.69 7.37 1.29
CA TYR A 508 -0.93 7.76 2.48
C TYR A 508 0.16 6.75 2.79
N TYR A 509 1.39 7.24 2.78
CA TYR A 509 2.57 6.42 3.03
C TYR A 509 3.58 7.17 3.89
N ALA A 510 4.30 6.41 4.72
CA ALA A 510 5.43 6.89 5.50
C ALA A 510 6.60 5.93 5.40
N THR A 511 7.79 6.42 5.77
CA THR A 511 9.00 5.63 5.84
C THR A 511 9.60 5.70 7.24
N ASP A 512 10.41 4.73 7.62
CA ASP A 512 11.24 4.78 8.81
C ASP A 512 12.50 5.59 8.50
N ILE A 513 12.48 6.88 8.86
CA ILE A 513 13.54 7.83 8.53
C ILE A 513 14.86 7.43 9.21
N GLY A 514 15.89 7.25 8.38
CA GLY A 514 17.19 6.77 8.81
C GLY A 514 17.36 5.25 8.73
N GLY A 515 16.30 4.54 8.28
CA GLY A 515 16.23 3.08 8.19
C GLY A 515 15.92 2.42 9.53
N PHE A 516 15.29 1.24 9.48
CA PHE A 516 14.91 0.50 10.68
C PHE A 516 16.08 -0.32 11.22
N TYR A 517 16.69 -1.17 10.38
CA TYR A 517 17.79 -2.03 10.78
C TYR A 517 19.09 -1.29 10.92
N ARG A 518 19.94 -1.78 11.82
CA ARG A 518 21.26 -1.28 12.21
C ARG A 518 21.22 0.05 12.98
N ASP A 519 22.14 0.15 13.90
CA ASP A 519 22.44 1.40 14.65
C ASP A 519 23.58 2.17 13.98
N GLN A 520 23.75 2.06 12.66
CA GLN A 520 24.71 2.88 11.92
C GLN A 520 24.18 4.30 11.84
N ARG A 521 24.91 5.22 12.45
CA ARG A 521 24.57 6.64 12.48
C ARG A 521 25.23 7.37 11.32
N ASP A 522 24.77 7.09 10.10
CA ASP A 522 25.12 7.90 8.93
C ASP A 522 24.30 9.20 8.97
N ALA A 523 24.96 10.28 9.38
CA ALA A 523 24.34 11.59 9.51
C ALA A 523 23.82 12.13 8.17
N ALA A 524 24.57 11.89 7.08
CA ALA A 524 24.17 12.35 5.76
C ALA A 524 22.93 11.62 5.26
N LEU A 525 22.87 10.30 5.40
CA LEU A 525 21.73 9.49 5.07
C LEU A 525 20.47 9.93 5.86
N TYR A 526 20.64 10.10 7.18
CA TYR A 526 19.55 10.52 8.06
C TYR A 526 18.96 11.88 7.66
N VAL A 527 19.82 12.88 7.40
CA VAL A 527 19.39 14.20 6.94
C VAL A 527 18.66 14.11 5.59
N ARG A 528 19.24 13.40 4.59
CA ARG A 528 18.62 13.25 3.27
C ARG A 528 17.27 12.55 3.33
N TRP A 529 17.16 11.53 4.17
CA TRP A 529 15.89 10.81 4.36
C TRP A 529 14.84 11.69 5.05
N ALA A 530 15.23 12.44 6.07
CA ALA A 530 14.34 13.41 6.72
C ALA A 530 13.86 14.49 5.74
N GLN A 531 14.76 15.05 4.93
CA GLN A 531 14.44 16.03 3.88
C GLN A 531 13.44 15.48 2.84
N ALA A 532 13.59 14.23 2.41
CA ALA A 532 12.64 13.59 1.50
C ALA A 532 11.27 13.41 2.13
N ALA A 533 11.23 12.97 3.40
CA ALA A 533 10.00 12.67 4.12
C ALA A 533 9.19 13.91 4.52
N VAL A 534 9.75 15.11 4.48
CA VAL A 534 8.99 16.39 4.62
C VAL A 534 7.79 16.44 3.69
N TYR A 535 7.94 15.88 2.48
CA TYR A 535 6.96 15.92 1.40
C TYR A 535 6.14 14.62 1.28
N SER A 536 6.27 13.69 2.23
CA SER A 536 5.43 12.50 2.30
C SER A 536 4.11 12.76 3.03
N ALA A 537 3.14 11.88 2.88
CA ALA A 537 1.86 12.00 3.56
C ALA A 537 2.04 12.07 5.08
N HIS A 538 2.81 11.16 5.65
CA HIS A 538 3.16 11.14 7.08
C HIS A 538 4.68 11.09 7.27
N MET A 539 5.16 11.58 8.40
CA MET A 539 6.59 11.70 8.71
C MET A 539 6.92 11.04 10.05
N ARG A 540 7.77 10.00 10.02
CA ARG A 540 8.12 9.20 11.20
C ARG A 540 9.63 9.03 11.34
N LEU A 541 10.19 9.51 12.44
CA LEU A 541 11.55 9.22 12.86
C LEU A 541 11.52 7.93 13.66
N HIS A 542 12.02 6.80 13.09
CA HIS A 542 11.93 5.49 13.72
C HIS A 542 13.04 4.54 13.28
N GLY A 543 13.45 3.65 14.19
CA GLY A 543 14.40 2.57 13.95
C GLY A 543 14.71 1.79 15.21
N ILE A 544 15.54 0.74 15.10
CA ILE A 544 16.03 -0.04 16.25
C ILE A 544 16.86 0.84 17.17
N GLY A 545 17.79 1.62 16.61
CA GLY A 545 18.60 2.58 17.34
C GLY A 545 17.93 3.94 17.51
N PRO A 546 18.60 4.88 18.18
CA PRO A 546 18.12 6.26 18.33
C PRO A 546 17.87 6.92 16.97
N ARG A 547 16.75 7.62 16.86
CA ARG A 547 16.39 8.45 15.70
C ARG A 547 16.07 9.89 16.12
N GLU A 548 16.36 10.23 17.36
CA GLU A 548 16.35 11.59 17.86
C GLU A 548 17.44 12.40 17.14
N PRO A 549 17.15 13.58 16.54
CA PRO A 549 18.09 14.33 15.70
C PRO A 549 19.44 14.65 16.36
N TRP A 550 19.44 14.95 17.64
CA TRP A 550 20.68 15.23 18.42
C TRP A 550 21.62 14.02 18.53
N SER A 551 21.17 12.82 18.24
CA SER A 551 22.00 11.61 18.25
C SER A 551 22.98 11.53 17.06
N TYR A 552 22.80 12.38 16.04
CA TYR A 552 23.57 12.40 14.80
C TYR A 552 24.59 13.56 14.71
N GLY A 553 24.73 14.33 15.76
CA GLY A 553 25.62 15.47 15.83
C GLY A 553 24.98 16.82 15.44
N PRO A 554 25.60 17.94 15.78
CA PRO A 554 24.98 19.27 15.74
C PRO A 554 24.59 19.72 14.31
N GLU A 555 25.39 19.37 13.30
CA GLU A 555 25.09 19.73 11.90
C GLU A 555 23.84 18.98 11.39
N ALA A 556 23.76 17.69 11.65
CA ALA A 556 22.59 16.87 11.29
C ALA A 556 21.36 17.30 12.09
N GLU A 557 21.51 17.59 13.37
CA GLU A 557 20.43 18.11 14.21
C GLU A 557 19.84 19.39 13.64
N ALA A 558 20.68 20.37 13.29
CA ALA A 558 20.23 21.63 12.72
C ALA A 558 19.52 21.44 11.35
N ALA A 559 20.09 20.59 10.50
CA ALA A 559 19.49 20.31 9.18
C ALA A 559 18.14 19.60 9.29
N VAL A 560 18.01 18.62 10.20
CA VAL A 560 16.76 17.92 10.43
C VAL A 560 15.73 18.84 11.10
N GLN A 561 16.14 19.66 12.08
CA GLN A 561 15.24 20.64 12.69
C GLN A 561 14.64 21.57 11.64
N ALA A 562 15.43 22.10 10.72
CA ALA A 562 14.93 22.92 9.62
C ALA A 562 13.95 22.16 8.72
N ALA A 563 14.20 20.87 8.45
CA ALA A 563 13.29 20.01 7.72
C ALA A 563 11.96 19.81 8.47
N LEU A 564 12.01 19.55 9.79
CA LEU A 564 10.81 19.43 10.62
C LEU A 564 10.01 20.75 10.64
N GLU A 565 10.65 21.89 10.78
CA GLU A 565 9.99 23.21 10.75
C GLU A 565 9.31 23.47 9.40
N LEU A 566 9.95 23.11 8.29
CA LEU A 566 9.34 23.18 6.97
C LEU A 566 8.13 22.25 6.85
N ARG A 567 8.18 21.02 7.43
CA ARG A 567 7.05 20.10 7.45
C ARG A 567 5.80 20.76 8.01
N TYR A 568 5.89 21.46 9.13
CA TYR A 568 4.74 22.13 9.74
C TYR A 568 4.25 23.32 8.92
N ARG A 569 5.15 24.04 8.26
CA ARG A 569 4.76 25.10 7.32
C ARG A 569 4.03 24.55 6.06
N LEU A 570 4.29 23.29 5.68
CA LEU A 570 3.63 22.63 4.56
C LEU A 570 2.28 21.98 4.94
N VAL A 571 1.81 22.07 6.18
CA VAL A 571 0.51 21.50 6.59
C VAL A 571 -0.64 21.92 5.67
N PRO A 572 -0.78 23.19 5.21
CA PRO A 572 -1.86 23.55 4.27
C PRO A 572 -1.76 22.83 2.92
N VAL A 573 -0.56 22.63 2.39
CA VAL A 573 -0.33 21.90 1.12
C VAL A 573 -0.67 20.42 1.29
N LEU A 574 -0.19 19.80 2.37
CA LEU A 574 -0.42 18.39 2.67
C LEU A 574 -1.90 18.10 2.90
N HIS A 575 -2.57 18.93 3.69
CA HIS A 575 -4.00 18.77 3.95
C HIS A 575 -4.82 18.86 2.65
N ARG A 576 -4.56 19.88 1.81
CA ARG A 576 -5.20 20.00 0.49
C ARG A 576 -4.95 18.77 -0.38
N ALA A 577 -3.74 18.22 -0.38
CA ALA A 577 -3.44 16.99 -1.12
C ALA A 577 -4.19 15.77 -0.57
N MET A 578 -4.45 15.71 0.75
CA MET A 578 -5.25 14.65 1.37
C MET A 578 -6.76 14.80 1.08
N GLU A 579 -7.29 16.02 1.04
CA GLU A 579 -8.67 16.28 0.59
C GLU A 579 -8.84 15.86 -0.87
N GLN A 580 -7.87 16.16 -1.72
CA GLN A 580 -7.86 15.72 -3.12
C GLN A 580 -7.78 14.20 -3.23
N ALA A 581 -6.95 13.54 -2.41
CA ALA A 581 -6.86 12.08 -2.35
C ALA A 581 -8.20 11.43 -1.95
N HIS A 582 -8.89 11.99 -0.96
CA HIS A 582 -10.23 11.56 -0.58
C HIS A 582 -11.24 11.72 -1.73
N ALA A 583 -11.22 12.87 -2.40
CA ALA A 583 -12.15 13.16 -3.49
C ALA A 583 -11.90 12.32 -4.75
N THR A 584 -10.65 11.98 -5.07
CA THR A 584 -10.26 11.40 -6.37
C THR A 584 -9.64 10.01 -6.30
N GLY A 585 -9.07 9.62 -5.16
CA GLY A 585 -8.22 8.43 -5.01
C GLY A 585 -6.75 8.64 -5.39
N LEU A 586 -6.36 9.84 -5.87
CA LEU A 586 -4.98 10.15 -6.22
C LEU A 586 -4.09 10.22 -4.98
N PRO A 587 -2.84 9.72 -5.04
CA PRO A 587 -1.96 9.77 -3.89
C PRO A 587 -1.44 11.18 -3.61
N VAL A 588 -1.03 11.43 -2.36
CA VAL A 588 -0.36 12.68 -1.95
C VAL A 588 0.97 12.85 -2.70
N GLN A 589 1.75 11.77 -2.80
CA GLN A 589 2.98 11.71 -3.59
C GLN A 589 2.67 11.03 -4.93
N ARG A 590 2.74 11.77 -6.03
CA ARG A 590 2.39 11.26 -7.36
C ARG A 590 3.64 10.98 -8.18
N ALA A 591 3.86 9.72 -8.52
CA ALA A 591 4.92 9.33 -9.45
C ALA A 591 4.78 10.08 -10.79
N MET A 592 5.90 10.31 -11.46
CA MET A 592 5.94 11.13 -12.69
C MET A 592 5.05 10.58 -13.81
N ALA A 593 4.95 9.26 -13.96
CA ALA A 593 4.06 8.63 -14.94
C ALA A 593 2.56 8.88 -14.67
N LEU A 594 2.19 9.06 -13.39
CA LEU A 594 0.82 9.39 -12.98
C LEU A 594 0.54 10.88 -13.14
N ALA A 595 1.50 11.75 -12.77
CA ALA A 595 1.33 13.19 -12.80
C ALA A 595 1.44 13.77 -14.21
N PHE A 596 2.20 13.14 -15.12
CA PHE A 596 2.48 13.61 -16.48
C PHE A 596 2.28 12.48 -17.50
N PRO A 597 1.06 12.00 -17.71
CA PRO A 597 0.79 10.86 -18.59
C PRO A 597 1.15 11.11 -20.07
N ALA A 598 1.15 12.37 -20.52
CA ALA A 598 1.50 12.76 -21.88
C ALA A 598 3.01 12.93 -22.10
N GLU A 599 3.82 12.98 -21.05
CA GLU A 599 5.24 13.33 -21.12
C GLU A 599 6.13 12.13 -20.79
N LYS A 600 6.30 11.22 -21.75
CA LYS A 600 7.00 9.92 -21.57
C LYS A 600 8.44 10.07 -21.05
N ALA A 601 9.13 11.16 -21.34
CA ALA A 601 10.49 11.41 -20.85
C ALA A 601 10.53 11.54 -19.31
N ALA A 602 9.46 12.03 -18.69
CA ALA A 602 9.36 12.13 -17.24
C ALA A 602 9.28 10.77 -16.54
N TRP A 603 8.74 9.73 -17.19
CA TRP A 603 8.46 8.42 -16.58
C TRP A 603 9.72 7.66 -16.16
N ALA A 604 10.87 7.98 -16.77
CA ALA A 604 12.16 7.39 -16.42
C ALA A 604 12.73 7.89 -15.08
N PHE A 605 12.14 8.94 -14.47
CA PHE A 605 12.60 9.55 -13.23
C PHE A 605 11.77 9.03 -12.06
N GLU A 606 12.04 7.80 -11.66
CA GLU A 606 11.25 7.02 -10.70
C GLU A 606 11.52 7.39 -9.23
N ASP A 607 12.58 8.17 -8.94
CA ASP A 607 12.92 8.65 -7.58
C ASP A 607 12.40 10.08 -7.32
N GLN A 608 11.72 10.70 -8.28
CA GLN A 608 11.07 12.01 -8.11
C GLN A 608 9.55 11.92 -8.20
N PHE A 609 8.86 12.89 -7.62
CA PHE A 609 7.40 12.89 -7.56
C PHE A 609 6.83 14.31 -7.46
N MET A 610 5.53 14.42 -7.73
CA MET A 610 4.77 15.63 -7.40
C MET A 610 4.12 15.50 -6.03
N LEU A 611 4.22 16.53 -5.20
CA LEU A 611 3.36 16.76 -4.04
C LEU A 611 2.20 17.65 -4.49
N GLY A 612 1.00 17.07 -4.54
CA GLY A 612 -0.14 17.77 -5.17
C GLY A 612 0.13 18.08 -6.64
N ASP A 613 -0.30 19.27 -7.07
CA ASP A 613 -0.21 19.68 -8.47
C ASP A 613 0.97 20.61 -8.77
N ASP A 614 1.56 21.23 -7.75
CA ASP A 614 2.44 22.39 -7.90
C ASP A 614 3.90 22.16 -7.50
N LEU A 615 4.20 21.24 -6.58
CA LEU A 615 5.54 20.98 -6.09
C LEU A 615 6.13 19.71 -6.65
N LEU A 616 7.22 19.81 -7.40
CA LEU A 616 8.04 18.67 -7.83
C LEU A 616 9.18 18.49 -6.84
N VAL A 617 9.32 17.29 -6.30
CA VAL A 617 10.33 16.89 -5.32
C VAL A 617 11.25 15.85 -5.93
N ALA A 618 12.55 16.10 -5.92
CA ALA A 618 13.59 15.17 -6.34
C ALA A 618 14.55 14.90 -5.18
N PRO A 619 14.26 13.88 -4.35
CA PRO A 619 15.11 13.53 -3.21
C PRO A 619 16.53 13.16 -3.63
N CYS A 620 17.50 13.52 -2.80
CA CYS A 620 18.87 13.08 -2.99
C CYS A 620 19.06 11.71 -2.34
N THR A 621 19.08 10.66 -3.14
CA THR A 621 19.24 9.26 -2.70
C THR A 621 20.71 8.79 -2.78
N ARG A 622 21.67 9.73 -2.79
CA ARG A 622 23.09 9.43 -2.99
C ARG A 622 23.97 10.20 -1.99
N PRO A 623 25.07 9.58 -1.51
CA PRO A 623 25.98 10.23 -0.56
C PRO A 623 26.76 11.41 -1.15
N ASP A 624 26.96 11.46 -2.47
CA ASP A 624 27.72 12.51 -3.14
C ASP A 624 26.92 13.79 -3.43
N GLY A 625 25.67 13.86 -2.98
CA GLY A 625 24.80 15.02 -3.15
C GLY A 625 24.33 15.27 -4.58
N LYS A 626 24.65 14.40 -5.53
CA LYS A 626 24.23 14.57 -6.93
C LYS A 626 22.80 14.12 -7.14
N VAL A 627 22.02 14.98 -7.80
CA VAL A 627 20.65 14.72 -8.21
C VAL A 627 20.50 15.05 -9.69
N GLU A 628 19.91 14.14 -10.46
CA GLU A 628 19.41 14.45 -11.77
C GLU A 628 17.89 14.55 -11.69
N VAL A 629 17.32 15.73 -12.01
CA VAL A 629 15.89 15.99 -11.97
C VAL A 629 15.38 16.28 -13.36
N TYR A 630 14.28 15.67 -13.75
CA TYR A 630 13.54 16.00 -14.94
C TYR A 630 12.44 17.00 -14.58
N LEU A 631 12.48 18.19 -15.16
CA LEU A 631 11.42 19.17 -15.03
C LEU A 631 10.51 19.07 -16.26
N PRO A 632 9.22 18.74 -16.08
CA PRO A 632 8.25 18.68 -17.17
C PRO A 632 8.08 20.03 -17.88
N GLN A 633 7.46 20.01 -19.07
CA GLN A 633 7.24 21.20 -19.91
C GLN A 633 6.72 22.40 -19.11
N GLY A 634 7.26 23.58 -19.41
CA GLY A 634 6.96 24.84 -18.75
C GLY A 634 8.17 25.43 -18.01
N THR A 635 7.94 26.47 -17.22
CA THR A 635 8.98 27.10 -16.38
C THR A 635 8.79 26.67 -14.94
N TRP A 636 9.90 26.40 -14.28
CA TRP A 636 9.93 25.99 -12.88
C TRP A 636 10.85 26.90 -12.07
N HIS A 637 10.51 27.13 -10.81
CA HIS A 637 11.32 27.92 -9.89
C HIS A 637 11.78 27.05 -8.71
N ARG A 638 13.00 27.31 -8.23
CA ARG A 638 13.49 26.67 -7.00
C ARG A 638 12.55 27.01 -5.85
N PHE A 639 11.97 26.01 -5.21
CA PHE A 639 11.16 26.21 -4.02
C PHE A 639 12.08 26.21 -2.76
N ALA A 640 12.33 27.40 -2.24
CA ALA A 640 13.17 27.63 -1.07
C ALA A 640 12.52 28.68 -0.14
N PRO A 641 11.49 28.30 0.64
CA PRO A 641 10.75 29.28 1.45
C PRO A 641 11.56 30.00 2.51
N GLY A 642 12.73 29.48 2.88
CA GLY A 642 13.70 30.19 3.74
C GLY A 642 14.60 31.19 3.02
N ARG A 643 14.53 31.24 1.69
CA ARG A 643 15.31 32.13 0.81
C ARG A 643 14.41 32.67 -0.30
N PRO A 644 13.48 33.60 0.02
CA PRO A 644 12.49 34.08 -0.95
C PRO A 644 13.08 34.86 -2.12
N GLU A 645 14.34 35.31 -2.00
CA GLU A 645 15.13 35.94 -3.07
C GLU A 645 15.65 34.96 -4.11
N ASP A 646 15.73 33.65 -3.80
CA ASP A 646 16.15 32.61 -4.74
C ASP A 646 14.99 32.26 -5.70
N LYS A 647 14.87 33.06 -6.76
CA LYS A 647 13.89 32.87 -7.84
C LYS A 647 14.53 32.32 -9.11
N THR A 648 15.58 31.49 -8.97
CA THR A 648 16.21 30.88 -10.13
C THR A 648 15.19 30.11 -10.94
N ALA A 649 15.01 30.52 -12.20
CA ALA A 649 14.12 29.87 -13.14
C ALA A 649 14.85 28.73 -13.87
N PHE A 650 14.13 27.63 -14.06
CA PHE A 650 14.58 26.46 -14.80
C PHE A 650 13.64 26.19 -15.96
N GLU A 651 14.21 25.93 -17.12
CA GLU A 651 13.44 25.51 -18.30
C GLU A 651 13.02 24.05 -18.15
N GLY A 652 11.75 23.75 -18.34
CA GLY A 652 11.21 22.40 -18.36
C GLY A 652 11.37 21.69 -19.70
N GLY A 653 10.85 20.46 -19.79
CA GLY A 653 11.00 19.55 -20.93
C GLY A 653 12.39 18.91 -21.00
N ARG A 654 13.20 18.97 -19.93
CA ARG A 654 14.58 18.47 -19.90
C ARG A 654 15.04 18.11 -18.50
N SER A 655 16.11 17.31 -18.41
CA SER A 655 16.77 17.05 -17.14
C SER A 655 17.81 18.12 -16.77
N HIS A 656 18.01 18.29 -15.47
CA HIS A 656 19.01 19.17 -14.85
C HIS A 656 19.84 18.38 -13.85
N LYS A 657 21.16 18.57 -13.88
CA LYS A 657 22.09 17.95 -12.95
C LYS A 657 22.50 18.94 -11.88
N LEU A 658 22.25 18.58 -10.64
CA LEU A 658 22.52 19.42 -9.46
C LEU A 658 23.50 18.70 -8.51
N VAL A 659 24.25 19.50 -7.76
CA VAL A 659 25.02 19.03 -6.60
C VAL A 659 24.51 19.80 -5.39
N LEU A 660 23.91 19.12 -4.44
CA LEU A 660 23.24 19.75 -3.32
C LEU A 660 24.10 19.67 -2.06
N PRO A 661 24.33 20.80 -1.36
CA PRO A 661 24.84 20.76 0.00
C PRO A 661 23.88 19.99 0.91
N LEU A 662 24.38 19.45 2.03
CA LEU A 662 23.59 18.62 2.94
C LEU A 662 22.34 19.34 3.49
N SER A 663 22.36 20.66 3.56
CA SER A 663 21.24 21.50 4.04
C SER A 663 20.11 21.69 3.01
N GLU A 664 20.22 21.16 1.77
CA GLU A 664 19.27 21.46 0.69
C GLU A 664 18.65 20.22 0.07
N THR A 665 17.40 20.34 -0.37
CA THR A 665 16.67 19.35 -1.17
C THR A 665 16.27 19.96 -2.51
N ALA A 666 16.30 19.19 -3.60
CA ALA A 666 15.83 19.65 -4.91
C ALA A 666 14.30 19.65 -4.94
N VAL A 667 13.72 20.83 -4.76
CA VAL A 667 12.27 21.04 -4.87
C VAL A 667 11.99 22.22 -5.79
N PHE A 668 11.01 22.04 -6.65
CA PHE A 668 10.65 23.05 -7.67
C PHE A 668 9.14 23.27 -7.64
N ALA A 669 8.75 24.53 -7.82
CA ALA A 669 7.36 24.91 -8.02
C ALA A 669 7.15 25.37 -9.47
N ARG A 670 5.97 25.12 -10.02
CA ARG A 670 5.61 25.62 -11.35
C ARG A 670 5.60 27.15 -11.34
N ALA A 671 5.98 27.78 -12.44
CA ALA A 671 5.81 29.22 -12.60
C ALA A 671 4.33 29.60 -12.44
N GLY A 672 4.08 30.63 -11.63
CA GLY A 672 2.75 31.08 -11.27
C GLY A 672 2.04 30.24 -10.17
N ALA A 673 2.67 29.23 -9.62
CA ALA A 673 2.11 28.50 -8.51
C ALA A 673 2.05 29.35 -7.23
N GLU A 674 0.96 29.21 -6.49
CA GLU A 674 0.77 29.79 -5.17
C GLU A 674 0.80 28.67 -4.10
N ILE A 675 1.89 28.61 -3.36
CA ILE A 675 2.10 27.58 -2.33
C ILE A 675 1.76 28.16 -0.96
N PRO A 676 0.63 27.74 -0.34
CA PRO A 676 0.24 28.21 0.98
C PRO A 676 1.16 27.62 2.05
N LEU A 677 1.76 28.46 2.86
CA LEU A 677 2.60 28.08 3.98
C LEU A 677 1.91 28.44 5.31
N GLY A 678 1.86 27.46 6.21
CA GLY A 678 1.34 27.64 7.55
C GLY A 678 2.30 28.41 8.46
N PRO A 679 1.84 28.77 9.68
CA PRO A 679 2.68 29.36 10.69
C PRO A 679 3.77 28.40 11.17
N ALA A 680 4.85 28.95 11.72
CA ALA A 680 5.85 28.17 12.42
C ALA A 680 5.30 27.75 13.78
N VAL A 681 5.03 26.45 13.94
CA VAL A 681 4.50 25.85 15.18
C VAL A 681 5.36 24.67 15.62
N LYS A 682 5.28 24.29 16.90
CA LYS A 682 6.03 23.16 17.46
C LYS A 682 5.20 21.87 17.54
N HIS A 683 3.91 21.99 17.42
CA HIS A 683 2.97 20.87 17.26
C HIS A 683 1.66 21.39 16.62
N THR A 684 0.90 20.50 16.00
CA THR A 684 -0.32 20.87 15.29
C THR A 684 -1.42 21.39 16.23
N GLY A 685 -1.35 21.11 17.53
CA GLY A 685 -2.26 21.65 18.54
C GLY A 685 -2.28 23.18 18.57
N GLU A 686 -1.14 23.86 18.26
CA GLU A 686 -1.05 25.32 18.15
C GLU A 686 -1.90 25.89 16.97
N LEU A 687 -2.31 25.06 16.03
CA LEU A 687 -3.19 25.43 14.93
C LEU A 687 -4.66 25.54 15.36
N GLY A 688 -5.02 25.01 16.53
CA GLY A 688 -6.38 25.07 17.07
C GLY A 688 -7.40 24.23 16.30
N GLY A 689 -6.96 23.16 15.63
CA GLY A 689 -7.80 22.25 14.84
C GLY A 689 -8.13 22.76 13.43
N GLU A 690 -7.56 23.87 12.99
CA GLU A 690 -7.81 24.48 11.70
C GLU A 690 -6.53 24.55 10.85
N VAL A 691 -6.70 24.43 9.53
CA VAL A 691 -5.61 24.68 8.59
C VAL A 691 -5.42 26.18 8.42
N ARG A 692 -4.26 26.70 8.86
CA ARG A 692 -3.95 28.12 8.82
C ARG A 692 -2.87 28.43 7.79
N VAL A 693 -3.09 29.46 7.00
CA VAL A 693 -2.11 30.01 6.04
C VAL A 693 -1.54 31.30 6.63
N ALA A 694 -0.21 31.34 6.81
CA ALA A 694 0.50 32.52 7.27
C ALA A 694 1.19 33.30 6.14
N GLU A 695 1.55 32.59 5.08
CA GLU A 695 2.29 33.13 3.94
C GLU A 695 1.90 32.37 2.66
N VAL A 696 1.97 33.04 1.52
CA VAL A 696 1.85 32.39 0.20
C VAL A 696 3.15 32.63 -0.55
N TRP A 697 3.89 31.54 -0.77
CA TRP A 697 5.04 31.56 -1.65
C TRP A 697 4.58 31.59 -3.11
N ARG A 698 5.19 32.48 -3.94
CA ARG A 698 4.85 32.63 -5.35
C ARG A 698 6.05 32.36 -6.22
N GLY A 699 5.88 31.42 -7.13
CA GLY A 699 6.85 31.04 -8.14
C GLY A 699 6.97 32.00 -9.35
#